data_b5fdf6abf2d7b826baf1b6de1a867013
#
_entry.id   b5fdf6abf2d7b826baf1b6de1a867013
#
_cell.length_a   1.000
_cell.length_b   1.000
_cell.length_c   1.000
_cell.angle_alpha   90.00
_cell.angle_beta   90.00
_cell.angle_gamma   90.00
#
_symmetry.space_group_name_H-M   'P 1'
#
loop_
_entity.id
_entity.type
_entity.pdbx_description
1 polymer ?
#
loop_
_entity_poly.entity_id
_entity_poly.type
_entity_poly.pdbx_seq_one_letter_code
_entity_poly.pdbx_strand_id
1 'polypeptide(L)'
;MPETQTLTLPVLPLTNGVVGPGMVVTIALETAEARTAADAALEHTGRLLLVPRLDGRFSTVGVVAKIEDVGDLPGRRRALVVRGLDRAVIGAGVAGDGPGLWVQAEPVLEAEAPTEEVRALAREYRQRVEALLERRGAGRVAESLRGIHEPGAIADTALWSPDLTNEQKVVLLETVDVEARLRLVLEWIAEREVRDDVDRGVAEGFEKQQREAILRRQMAKIREELGDGGEGGADDYRARLDELPEAVRPAVAKELDKLDRTSDQSPERGWIVSWLDTVFDVPWSSRADESFDLGAARGVLDADHAGLDDVKERLVEALAVRKLQAERGVARQGGRGSGTILALVGPPGVGKTSLGESVARALGRPFARVALGGVHDEAEIRGHRRTYVGARPGRFVRALIEAGAMNPVLMLDEIDKVGSDWRGDPSSALLEVLDPAQNHTFRDSYLELDLDLSDVLFIATANVLDSIPGPLLDRMEVVRHDGYTEDEKVAIARDHLLPRLLERTGVRPDEVAVTEGALRELATGYTREAGVRELERQIGRVLRKVAVDIAGGSAELPRTVDVDDVRPLLGRRRFTDEAAERTSVAGVATGLAVTGLGGDVLFVEATAMDGEPGLTLTGQLGDVMKESAEIARSFVRSHAGDLGVDPSSLERRVHVHVPAGAVPKDGPSAGVTMTTALVSLLTGRPVRSTVGMTGEVTLQGKVLPIGGVKQKVLAAHRAGLTEVVLPARNEGDLDDVPAAVREAMTFHLASDVRQVLDVALEPAA
;
A
#
# COMPACT_ATOMS: atom_id res chain seq x y z
N MET A 1 -6.25 12.61 48.66
CA MET A 1 -5.52 12.90 47.42
C MET A 1 -4.43 13.89 47.78
N PRO A 2 -3.14 13.61 47.50
CA PRO A 2 -2.13 14.65 47.67
C PRO A 2 -2.47 15.78 46.70
N GLU A 3 -2.43 17.02 47.13
CA GLU A 3 -2.60 18.21 46.29
C GLU A 3 -1.48 18.19 45.24
N THR A 4 -1.84 18.04 43.98
CA THR A 4 -0.91 18.10 42.84
C THR A 4 -0.39 19.54 42.78
N GLN A 5 0.87 19.73 43.11
CA GLN A 5 1.49 21.08 43.16
C GLN A 5 1.73 21.53 41.71
N THR A 6 0.88 22.42 41.20
CA THR A 6 1.05 23.01 39.86
C THR A 6 2.35 23.82 39.82
N LEU A 7 3.20 23.53 38.84
CA LEU A 7 4.47 24.22 38.61
C LEU A 7 4.29 25.31 37.54
N THR A 8 4.89 26.47 37.77
CA THR A 8 5.02 27.49 36.73
C THR A 8 6.41 27.44 36.15
N LEU A 9 6.52 27.06 34.85
CA LEU A 9 7.80 26.79 34.19
C LEU A 9 7.93 27.51 32.84
N PRO A 10 9.15 27.99 32.50
CA PRO A 10 9.42 28.49 31.18
C PRO A 10 9.46 27.31 30.16
N VAL A 11 8.87 27.51 28.96
CA VAL A 11 8.75 26.52 27.93
C VAL A 11 9.91 26.61 26.96
N LEU A 12 10.63 25.52 26.79
CA LEU A 12 11.62 25.33 25.70
C LEU A 12 11.04 24.45 24.62
N PRO A 13 10.72 25.01 23.45
CA PRO A 13 10.19 24.24 22.33
C PRO A 13 11.25 23.31 21.73
N LEU A 14 10.89 22.05 21.49
CA LEU A 14 11.70 21.08 20.77
C LEU A 14 11.16 20.94 19.34
N THR A 15 11.89 21.45 18.37
CA THR A 15 11.52 21.37 16.95
C THR A 15 11.94 20.06 16.30
N ASN A 16 12.95 19.38 16.87
CA ASN A 16 13.47 18.11 16.39
C ASN A 16 13.63 17.15 17.56
N GLY A 17 12.82 16.09 17.57
CA GLY A 17 12.89 15.03 18.57
C GLY A 17 12.03 15.27 19.81
N VAL A 18 11.97 14.23 20.64
CA VAL A 18 11.21 14.18 21.89
C VAL A 18 12.14 13.75 23.00
N VAL A 19 12.09 14.46 24.14
CA VAL A 19 12.83 14.09 25.35
C VAL A 19 11.84 13.50 26.34
N GLY A 20 12.12 12.31 26.85
CA GLY A 20 11.30 11.63 27.86
C GLY A 20 11.85 11.76 29.27
N PRO A 21 11.09 11.31 30.27
CA PRO A 21 11.59 11.15 31.65
C PRO A 21 12.83 10.26 31.69
N GLY A 22 13.78 10.59 32.56
CA GLY A 22 15.04 9.88 32.72
C GLY A 22 16.09 10.12 31.63
N MET A 23 15.75 10.74 30.51
CA MET A 23 16.71 11.03 29.44
C MET A 23 17.63 12.20 29.81
N VAL A 24 18.92 12.03 29.48
CA VAL A 24 19.92 13.12 29.56
C VAL A 24 20.32 13.46 28.12
N VAL A 25 20.07 14.69 27.72
CA VAL A 25 20.31 15.13 26.34
C VAL A 25 20.99 16.50 26.30
N THR A 26 21.77 16.73 25.24
CA THR A 26 22.35 18.04 24.96
C THR A 26 21.50 18.75 23.90
N ILE A 27 20.95 19.90 24.27
CA ILE A 27 20.06 20.71 23.38
C ILE A 27 20.81 21.97 22.97
N ALA A 28 21.01 22.17 21.66
CA ALA A 28 21.55 23.40 21.11
C ALA A 28 20.49 24.52 21.13
N LEU A 29 20.84 25.70 21.66
CA LEU A 29 19.94 26.85 21.74
C LEU A 29 19.96 27.68 20.44
N GLU A 30 19.37 27.11 19.38
CA GLU A 30 19.41 27.72 18.04
C GLU A 30 18.41 28.88 17.90
N THR A 31 17.23 28.77 18.49
CA THR A 31 16.17 29.79 18.38
C THR A 31 16.24 30.84 19.49
N ALA A 32 15.70 32.03 19.22
CA ALA A 32 15.57 33.06 20.25
C ALA A 32 14.68 32.61 21.43
N GLU A 33 13.59 31.86 21.11
CA GLU A 33 12.68 31.31 22.11
C GLU A 33 13.40 30.34 23.05
N ALA A 34 14.24 29.43 22.50
CA ALA A 34 15.00 28.47 23.29
C ALA A 34 16.02 29.14 24.20
N ARG A 35 16.69 30.20 23.74
CA ARG A 35 17.64 30.97 24.55
C ARG A 35 16.94 31.69 25.68
N THR A 36 15.83 32.36 25.38
CA THR A 36 15.02 33.07 26.40
C THR A 36 14.49 32.12 27.48
N ALA A 37 13.98 30.94 27.11
CA ALA A 37 13.53 29.95 28.06
C ALA A 37 14.66 29.38 28.93
N ALA A 38 15.84 29.17 28.34
CA ALA A 38 17.02 28.72 29.08
C ALA A 38 17.52 29.76 30.08
N ASP A 39 17.61 31.03 29.69
CA ASP A 39 18.02 32.11 30.57
C ASP A 39 17.03 32.28 31.72
N ALA A 40 15.73 32.29 31.44
CA ALA A 40 14.69 32.36 32.45
C ALA A 40 14.75 31.18 33.44
N ALA A 41 15.02 29.97 32.97
CA ALA A 41 15.16 28.81 33.85
C ALA A 41 16.41 28.89 34.75
N LEU A 42 17.52 29.39 34.23
CA LEU A 42 18.80 29.53 34.96
C LEU A 42 18.72 30.63 36.05
N GLU A 43 17.99 31.70 35.79
CA GLU A 43 17.81 32.79 36.75
C GLU A 43 16.92 32.43 37.94
N HIS A 44 16.07 31.37 37.81
CA HIS A 44 15.10 31.03 38.86
C HIS A 44 15.37 29.66 39.49
N THR A 45 14.80 28.60 38.89
CA THR A 45 14.77 27.26 39.51
C THR A 45 15.75 26.25 38.94
N GLY A 46 16.41 26.56 37.82
CA GLY A 46 17.19 25.60 37.02
C GLY A 46 16.33 24.55 36.37
N ARG A 47 14.99 24.73 36.32
CA ARG A 47 14.02 23.83 35.71
C ARG A 47 13.28 24.53 34.60
N LEU A 48 12.93 23.76 33.56
CA LEU A 48 12.14 24.20 32.41
C LEU A 48 11.22 23.09 31.93
N LEU A 49 10.26 23.42 31.08
CA LEU A 49 9.37 22.48 30.47
C LEU A 49 9.80 22.27 29.01
N LEU A 50 10.24 21.06 28.67
CA LEU A 50 10.54 20.66 27.31
C LEU A 50 9.24 20.27 26.61
N VAL A 51 8.90 20.94 25.52
CA VAL A 51 7.63 20.70 24.81
C VAL A 51 7.92 20.45 23.34
N PRO A 52 7.62 19.24 22.82
CA PRO A 52 7.71 18.97 21.39
C PRO A 52 6.78 19.89 20.59
N ARG A 53 7.28 20.39 19.45
CA ARG A 53 6.50 21.19 18.51
C ARG A 53 6.61 20.58 17.11
N LEU A 54 5.56 19.87 16.67
CA LEU A 54 5.45 19.28 15.35
C LEU A 54 4.50 20.12 14.49
N ASP A 55 4.88 20.40 13.25
CA ASP A 55 4.08 21.16 12.27
C ASP A 55 3.50 22.48 12.84
N GLY A 56 4.28 23.13 13.73
CA GLY A 56 3.87 24.37 14.37
C GLY A 56 2.92 24.21 15.57
N ARG A 57 2.51 22.99 15.92
CA ARG A 57 1.64 22.69 17.06
C ARG A 57 2.47 22.15 18.24
N PHE A 58 2.18 22.65 19.42
CA PHE A 58 2.74 22.13 20.67
C PHE A 58 2.02 20.86 21.12
N SER A 59 2.78 19.91 21.65
CA SER A 59 2.22 18.77 22.37
C SER A 59 1.44 19.23 23.60
N THR A 60 0.42 18.46 23.99
CA THR A 60 -0.40 18.72 25.20
C THR A 60 0.30 18.29 26.48
N VAL A 61 1.34 17.44 26.36
CA VAL A 61 2.17 16.97 27.47
C VAL A 61 3.62 17.35 27.18
N GLY A 62 4.28 17.92 28.17
CA GLY A 62 5.71 18.21 28.16
C GLY A 62 6.46 17.40 29.20
N VAL A 63 7.78 17.61 29.26
CA VAL A 63 8.64 17.01 30.29
C VAL A 63 9.29 18.10 31.11
N VAL A 64 9.08 18.06 32.42
CA VAL A 64 9.82 18.90 33.38
C VAL A 64 11.26 18.45 33.34
N ALA A 65 12.17 19.33 33.00
CA ALA A 65 13.60 19.04 32.95
C ALA A 65 14.42 19.93 33.83
N LYS A 66 15.48 19.37 34.39
CA LYS A 66 16.48 20.09 35.17
C LYS A 66 17.70 20.34 34.29
N ILE A 67 18.22 21.56 34.31
CA ILE A 67 19.48 21.91 33.68
C ILE A 67 20.60 21.37 34.57
N GLU A 68 21.45 20.48 34.00
CA GLU A 68 22.62 19.91 34.70
C GLU A 68 23.90 20.68 34.38
N ASP A 69 24.04 21.12 33.12
CA ASP A 69 25.23 21.87 32.69
C ASP A 69 24.88 22.82 31.53
N VAL A 70 25.72 23.83 31.35
CA VAL A 70 25.65 24.84 30.28
C VAL A 70 27.01 24.91 29.61
N GLY A 71 27.07 24.69 28.32
CA GLY A 71 28.34 24.71 27.56
C GLY A 71 28.16 25.22 26.14
N ASP A 72 29.27 25.28 25.43
CA ASP A 72 29.30 25.65 24.02
C ASP A 72 29.68 24.46 23.14
N LEU A 73 28.87 24.21 22.10
CA LEU A 73 29.17 23.25 21.03
C LEU A 73 30.18 23.85 20.02
N PRO A 74 30.86 23.01 19.22
CA PRO A 74 31.71 23.47 18.14
C PRO A 74 31.00 24.53 17.27
N GLY A 75 31.65 25.67 17.04
CA GLY A 75 31.06 26.83 16.33
C GLY A 75 30.43 27.88 17.25
N ARG A 76 30.74 27.89 18.55
CA ARG A 76 30.24 28.85 19.56
C ARG A 76 28.70 28.87 19.69
N ARG A 77 28.07 27.72 19.52
CA ARG A 77 26.63 27.56 19.77
C ARG A 77 26.39 27.15 21.22
N ARG A 78 25.72 28.00 22.00
CA ARG A 78 25.34 27.69 23.38
C ARG A 78 24.40 26.47 23.43
N ALA A 79 24.65 25.57 24.37
CA ALA A 79 23.87 24.36 24.58
C ALA A 79 23.60 24.10 26.07
N LEU A 80 22.52 23.40 26.35
CA LEU A 80 22.18 22.91 27.67
C LEU A 80 22.31 21.40 27.73
N VAL A 81 22.88 20.86 28.79
CA VAL A 81 22.68 19.49 29.19
C VAL A 81 21.50 19.45 30.15
N VAL A 82 20.44 18.78 29.75
CA VAL A 82 19.20 18.70 30.56
C VAL A 82 18.87 17.25 30.87
N ARG A 83 18.33 17.03 32.06
CA ARG A 83 17.75 15.74 32.46
C ARG A 83 16.24 15.88 32.55
N GLY A 84 15.50 15.07 31.77
CA GLY A 84 14.06 14.91 31.91
C GLY A 84 13.73 14.29 33.28
N LEU A 85 12.80 14.89 34.01
CA LEU A 85 12.34 14.40 35.31
C LEU A 85 10.99 13.69 35.15
N ASP A 86 9.91 14.46 35.08
CA ASP A 86 8.54 13.96 35.07
C ASP A 86 7.78 14.48 33.85
N ARG A 87 6.78 13.73 33.39
CA ARG A 87 5.76 14.28 32.48
C ARG A 87 4.94 15.33 33.17
N ALA A 88 4.49 16.32 32.42
CA ALA A 88 3.53 17.30 32.94
C ALA A 88 2.49 17.66 31.88
N VAL A 89 1.23 17.67 32.25
CA VAL A 89 0.15 18.18 31.41
C VAL A 89 0.25 19.69 31.35
N ILE A 90 0.19 20.25 30.14
CA ILE A 90 0.34 21.68 29.93
C ILE A 90 -1.00 22.37 30.13
N GLY A 91 -1.03 23.28 31.09
CA GLY A 91 -2.18 24.12 31.41
C GLY A 91 -2.15 25.47 30.69
N ALA A 92 -2.71 26.47 31.32
CA ALA A 92 -2.81 27.82 30.77
C ALA A 92 -1.45 28.52 30.68
N GLY A 93 -1.26 29.33 29.63
CA GLY A 93 -0.17 30.31 29.59
C GLY A 93 -0.34 31.37 30.69
N VAL A 94 0.74 31.65 31.40
CA VAL A 94 0.73 32.59 32.54
C VAL A 94 1.86 33.61 32.40
N ALA A 95 1.74 34.74 33.05
CA ALA A 95 2.86 35.67 33.23
C ALA A 95 3.85 35.05 34.23
N GLY A 96 5.09 34.81 33.77
CA GLY A 96 6.17 34.30 34.64
C GLY A 96 7.11 35.41 35.08
N ASP A 97 8.12 35.04 35.89
CA ASP A 97 9.10 35.98 36.48
C ASP A 97 10.21 36.39 35.50
N GLY A 98 10.00 36.30 34.19
CA GLY A 98 10.97 36.66 33.16
C GLY A 98 10.43 36.64 31.72
N PRO A 99 11.23 37.02 30.74
CA PRO A 99 10.82 36.98 29.35
C PRO A 99 10.64 35.53 28.85
N GLY A 100 9.71 35.31 27.93
CA GLY A 100 9.46 34.02 27.30
C GLY A 100 8.05 33.49 27.53
N LEU A 101 7.79 32.27 27.01
CA LEU A 101 6.53 31.59 27.21
C LEU A 101 6.56 30.82 28.54
N TRP A 102 5.66 31.16 29.44
CA TRP A 102 5.48 30.45 30.69
C TRP A 102 4.13 29.78 30.76
N VAL A 103 4.08 28.59 31.34
CA VAL A 103 2.86 27.80 31.46
C VAL A 103 2.73 27.24 32.86
N GLN A 104 1.49 27.02 33.26
CA GLN A 104 1.21 26.11 34.36
C GLN A 104 1.36 24.69 33.90
N ALA A 105 2.16 23.89 34.59
CA ALA A 105 2.43 22.49 34.28
C ALA A 105 2.00 21.65 35.49
N GLU A 106 1.16 20.66 35.25
CA GLU A 106 0.70 19.72 36.27
C GLU A 106 1.49 18.41 36.13
N PRO A 107 2.42 18.09 37.04
CA PRO A 107 3.19 16.86 37.01
C PRO A 107 2.28 15.63 37.05
N VAL A 108 2.54 14.68 36.20
CA VAL A 108 1.85 13.40 36.16
C VAL A 108 2.49 12.46 37.18
N LEU A 109 1.75 12.13 38.22
CA LEU A 109 2.17 11.16 39.21
C LEU A 109 1.78 9.75 38.75
N GLU A 110 2.74 8.88 38.60
CA GLU A 110 2.47 7.45 38.35
C GLU A 110 2.06 6.77 39.66
N ALA A 111 1.23 5.72 39.58
CA ALA A 111 0.74 4.99 40.71
C ALA A 111 1.89 4.33 41.50
N GLU A 112 1.96 4.54 42.83
CA GLU A 112 3.00 3.95 43.71
C GLU A 112 2.98 2.41 43.69
N ALA A 113 1.84 1.78 43.39
CA ALA A 113 1.71 0.32 43.26
C ALA A 113 1.05 -0.05 41.93
N PRO A 114 1.83 -0.41 40.91
CA PRO A 114 1.31 -0.85 39.61
C PRO A 114 0.52 -2.17 39.76
N THR A 115 -0.54 -2.31 38.96
CA THR A 115 -1.36 -3.54 38.92
C THR A 115 -0.54 -4.73 38.44
N GLU A 116 -1.03 -5.96 38.68
CA GLU A 116 -0.35 -7.16 38.15
C GLU A 116 -0.36 -7.20 36.63
N GLU A 117 -1.42 -6.64 35.99
CA GLU A 117 -1.52 -6.51 34.53
C GLU A 117 -0.43 -5.57 33.98
N VAL A 118 -0.23 -4.40 34.58
CA VAL A 118 0.84 -3.45 34.20
C VAL A 118 2.22 -4.09 34.37
N ARG A 119 2.44 -4.86 35.44
CA ARG A 119 3.71 -5.59 35.61
C ARG A 119 3.91 -6.67 34.56
N ALA A 120 2.84 -7.37 34.16
CA ALA A 120 2.91 -8.40 33.12
C ALA A 120 3.26 -7.77 31.77
N LEU A 121 2.59 -6.69 31.38
CA LEU A 121 2.88 -5.94 30.13
C LEU A 121 4.33 -5.40 30.11
N ALA A 122 4.80 -4.87 31.24
CA ALA A 122 6.18 -4.38 31.34
C ALA A 122 7.23 -5.52 31.18
N ARG A 123 6.95 -6.70 31.75
CA ARG A 123 7.79 -7.90 31.52
C ARG A 123 7.79 -8.34 30.07
N GLU A 124 6.63 -8.40 29.44
CA GLU A 124 6.48 -8.77 28.04
C GLU A 124 7.23 -7.80 27.13
N TYR A 125 7.03 -6.50 27.30
CA TYR A 125 7.73 -5.49 26.53
C TYR A 125 9.25 -5.61 26.67
N ARG A 126 9.75 -5.73 27.91
CA ARG A 126 11.19 -5.91 28.17
C ARG A 126 11.74 -7.13 27.44
N GLN A 127 11.10 -8.29 27.54
CA GLN A 127 11.54 -9.52 26.89
C GLN A 127 11.65 -9.35 25.36
N ARG A 128 10.66 -8.73 24.74
CA ARG A 128 10.65 -8.49 23.30
C ARG A 128 11.75 -7.51 22.87
N VAL A 129 11.94 -6.42 23.61
CA VAL A 129 13.00 -5.44 23.32
C VAL A 129 14.39 -6.04 23.53
N GLU A 130 14.61 -6.80 24.60
CA GLU A 130 15.88 -7.51 24.83
C GLU A 130 16.19 -8.47 23.67
N ALA A 131 15.22 -9.29 23.26
CA ALA A 131 15.37 -10.18 22.12
C ALA A 131 15.65 -9.44 20.80
N LEU A 132 15.04 -8.28 20.60
CA LEU A 132 15.28 -7.44 19.42
C LEU A 132 16.70 -6.85 19.43
N LEU A 133 17.17 -6.34 20.59
CA LEU A 133 18.48 -5.75 20.75
C LEU A 133 19.60 -6.81 20.65
N GLU A 134 19.41 -7.99 21.20
CA GLU A 134 20.34 -9.12 21.07
C GLU A 134 20.50 -9.54 19.61
N ARG A 135 19.38 -9.66 18.88
CA ARG A 135 19.38 -9.94 17.44
C ARG A 135 20.16 -8.91 16.61
N ARG A 136 20.22 -7.66 17.05
CA ARG A 136 20.93 -6.55 16.39
C ARG A 136 22.36 -6.35 16.87
N GLY A 137 22.86 -7.22 17.73
CA GLY A 137 24.21 -7.11 18.28
C GLY A 137 24.39 -5.96 19.31
N ALA A 138 23.29 -5.39 19.81
CA ALA A 138 23.29 -4.27 20.76
C ALA A 138 23.22 -4.74 22.23
N GLY A 139 23.91 -5.80 22.60
CA GLY A 139 23.84 -6.44 23.93
C GLY A 139 24.13 -5.50 25.11
N ARG A 140 24.98 -4.48 24.94
CA ARG A 140 25.22 -3.46 25.99
C ARG A 140 24.00 -2.62 26.30
N VAL A 141 23.19 -2.33 25.30
CA VAL A 141 21.93 -1.57 25.49
C VAL A 141 20.89 -2.46 26.18
N ALA A 142 20.82 -3.74 25.83
CA ALA A 142 19.96 -4.71 26.48
C ALA A 142 20.31 -4.86 27.98
N GLU A 143 21.60 -4.83 28.34
CA GLU A 143 22.06 -4.90 29.73
C GLU A 143 21.61 -3.66 30.53
N SER A 144 21.63 -2.47 29.94
CA SER A 144 21.16 -1.23 30.57
C SER A 144 19.65 -1.27 30.86
N LEU A 145 18.84 -1.90 30.01
CA LEU A 145 17.40 -2.09 30.20
C LEU A 145 17.08 -2.97 31.41
N ARG A 146 17.91 -3.92 31.76
CA ARG A 146 17.71 -4.82 32.91
C ARG A 146 17.74 -4.08 34.25
N GLY A 147 18.39 -2.92 34.30
CA GLY A 147 18.45 -2.05 35.49
C GLY A 147 17.20 -1.19 35.73
N ILE A 148 16.26 -1.16 34.80
CA ILE A 148 15.04 -0.33 34.91
C ILE A 148 13.91 -1.19 35.47
N HIS A 149 13.32 -0.82 36.61
CA HIS A 149 12.34 -1.65 37.29
C HIS A 149 10.92 -1.09 37.23
N GLU A 150 10.77 0.23 37.15
CA GLU A 150 9.47 0.91 37.13
C GLU A 150 8.78 0.71 35.75
N PRO A 151 7.51 0.24 35.72
CA PRO A 151 6.80 -0.03 34.46
C PRO A 151 6.70 1.16 33.51
N GLY A 152 6.48 2.36 34.05
CA GLY A 152 6.43 3.58 33.27
C GLY A 152 7.77 3.91 32.62
N ALA A 153 8.87 3.80 33.39
CA ALA A 153 10.22 4.02 32.88
C ALA A 153 10.62 2.95 31.83
N ILE A 154 10.12 1.71 31.96
CA ILE A 154 10.30 0.66 30.97
C ILE A 154 9.60 1.05 29.66
N ALA A 155 8.35 1.49 29.68
CA ALA A 155 7.65 1.96 28.50
C ALA A 155 8.36 3.16 27.83
N ASP A 156 8.91 4.05 28.63
CA ASP A 156 9.60 5.26 28.19
C ASP A 156 10.93 4.99 27.48
N THR A 157 11.49 3.80 27.64
CA THR A 157 12.69 3.41 26.87
C THR A 157 12.43 3.39 25.36
N ALA A 158 11.18 3.26 24.92
CA ALA A 158 10.82 3.35 23.50
C ALA A 158 11.13 4.73 22.90
N LEU A 159 11.09 5.81 23.68
CA LEU A 159 11.49 7.15 23.24
C LEU A 159 12.95 7.25 22.78
N TRP A 160 13.81 6.32 23.24
CA TRP A 160 15.21 6.25 22.85
C TRP A 160 15.42 5.52 21.53
N SER A 161 14.39 4.81 21.04
CA SER A 161 14.51 4.05 19.80
C SER A 161 14.67 4.99 18.59
N PRO A 162 15.68 4.76 17.73
CA PRO A 162 15.80 5.47 16.46
C PRO A 162 14.74 5.06 15.44
N ASP A 163 14.03 3.98 15.71
CA ASP A 163 13.07 3.35 14.79
C ASP A 163 11.67 3.97 14.86
N LEU A 164 11.38 4.74 15.91
CA LEU A 164 10.11 5.45 16.05
C LEU A 164 10.17 6.84 15.42
N THR A 165 9.12 7.18 14.68
CA THR A 165 8.96 8.53 14.13
C THR A 165 8.74 9.57 15.24
N ASN A 166 8.96 10.85 14.94
CA ASN A 166 8.71 11.90 15.91
C ASN A 166 7.24 11.96 16.31
N GLU A 167 6.30 11.69 15.39
CA GLU A 167 4.86 11.60 15.68
C GLU A 167 4.58 10.48 16.69
N GLN A 168 5.13 9.29 16.47
CA GLN A 168 4.98 8.16 17.40
C GLN A 168 5.53 8.50 18.79
N LYS A 169 6.70 9.15 18.85
CA LYS A 169 7.29 9.59 20.12
C LYS A 169 6.44 10.63 20.84
N VAL A 170 5.79 11.54 20.11
CA VAL A 170 4.84 12.50 20.71
C VAL A 170 3.59 11.79 21.23
N VAL A 171 3.01 10.86 20.46
CA VAL A 171 1.87 10.05 20.91
C VAL A 171 2.21 9.29 22.19
N LEU A 172 3.41 8.70 22.28
CA LEU A 172 3.88 8.01 23.48
C LEU A 172 4.06 8.97 24.68
N LEU A 173 4.57 10.17 24.43
CA LEU A 173 4.71 11.18 25.47
C LEU A 173 3.34 11.63 25.99
N GLU A 174 2.37 11.85 25.12
CA GLU A 174 1.02 12.28 25.45
C GLU A 174 0.16 11.19 26.10
N THR A 175 0.53 9.92 25.96
CA THR A 175 -0.14 8.81 26.62
C THR A 175 0.27 8.76 28.10
N VAL A 176 -0.53 9.39 28.94
CA VAL A 176 -0.24 9.57 30.38
C VAL A 176 -0.37 8.27 31.16
N ASP A 177 -1.36 7.44 30.83
CA ASP A 177 -1.61 6.15 31.48
C ASP A 177 -0.54 5.11 31.16
N VAL A 178 0.05 4.47 32.18
CA VAL A 178 1.16 3.52 32.03
C VAL A 178 0.76 2.25 31.30
N GLU A 179 -0.46 1.75 31.56
CA GLU A 179 -0.97 0.56 30.89
C GLU A 179 -1.17 0.82 29.40
N ALA A 180 -1.80 1.94 29.06
CA ALA A 180 -2.01 2.37 27.68
C ALA A 180 -0.66 2.55 26.96
N ARG A 181 0.35 3.15 27.60
CA ARG A 181 1.70 3.27 27.04
C ARG A 181 2.34 1.91 26.73
N LEU A 182 2.26 0.96 27.66
CA LEU A 182 2.81 -0.38 27.46
C LEU A 182 2.11 -1.13 26.34
N ARG A 183 0.79 -1.04 26.24
CA ARG A 183 0.03 -1.64 25.12
C ARG A 183 0.44 -1.03 23.79
N LEU A 184 0.58 0.29 23.73
CA LEU A 184 0.99 1.01 22.51
C LEU A 184 2.38 0.58 22.02
N VAL A 185 3.37 0.51 22.90
CA VAL A 185 4.73 0.10 22.52
C VAL A 185 4.81 -1.38 22.16
N LEU A 186 4.00 -2.24 22.77
CA LEU A 186 3.88 -3.66 22.41
C LEU A 186 3.26 -3.84 21.02
N GLU A 187 2.26 -3.04 20.65
CA GLU A 187 1.67 -3.02 19.32
C GLU A 187 2.72 -2.66 18.27
N TRP A 188 3.48 -1.59 18.48
CA TRP A 188 4.53 -1.16 17.56
C TRP A 188 5.67 -2.19 17.41
N ILE A 189 6.03 -2.89 18.50
CA ILE A 189 7.01 -3.98 18.43
C ILE A 189 6.45 -5.14 17.60
N ALA A 190 5.19 -5.52 17.80
CA ALA A 190 4.57 -6.59 17.04
C ALA A 190 4.51 -6.29 15.53
N GLU A 191 4.13 -5.06 15.16
CA GLU A 191 4.17 -4.59 13.77
C GLU A 191 5.59 -4.66 13.18
N ARG A 192 6.58 -4.33 13.99
CA ARG A 192 7.98 -4.38 13.57
C ARG A 192 8.50 -5.79 13.42
N GLU A 193 8.18 -6.69 14.35
CA GLU A 193 8.57 -8.10 14.25
C GLU A 193 8.05 -8.73 12.95
N VAL A 194 6.81 -8.42 12.56
CA VAL A 194 6.24 -8.84 11.27
C VAL A 194 7.03 -8.28 10.09
N ARG A 195 7.46 -7.03 10.16
CA ARG A 195 8.25 -6.39 9.11
C ARG A 195 9.66 -6.99 9.02
N ASP A 196 10.33 -7.16 10.16
CA ASP A 196 11.67 -7.76 10.26
C ASP A 196 11.66 -9.24 9.80
N ASP A 197 10.55 -9.99 9.96
CA ASP A 197 10.39 -11.36 9.45
C ASP A 197 10.18 -11.41 7.93
N VAL A 198 9.48 -10.43 7.37
CA VAL A 198 9.36 -10.25 5.91
C VAL A 198 10.73 -9.89 5.30
N ASP A 199 11.44 -8.95 5.92
CA ASP A 199 12.78 -8.53 5.47
C ASP A 199 13.79 -9.68 5.61
N ARG A 200 13.64 -10.57 6.60
CA ARG A 200 14.47 -11.76 6.79
C ARG A 200 14.23 -12.82 5.72
N GLY A 201 12.95 -13.03 5.33
CA GLY A 201 12.62 -13.93 4.23
C GLY A 201 13.22 -13.46 2.89
N VAL A 202 13.34 -12.14 2.71
CA VAL A 202 14.05 -11.52 1.59
C VAL A 202 15.58 -11.66 1.77
N ALA A 203 16.10 -11.48 2.99
CA ALA A 203 17.53 -11.57 3.29
C ALA A 203 18.06 -13.02 3.22
N GLU A 204 17.27 -14.04 3.60
CA GLU A 204 17.65 -15.45 3.47
C GLU A 204 17.77 -15.87 1.99
N GLY A 205 16.96 -15.28 1.10
CA GLY A 205 17.13 -15.38 -0.35
C GLY A 205 18.45 -14.75 -0.81
N PHE A 206 18.83 -13.61 -0.22
CA PHE A 206 20.09 -12.92 -0.49
C PHE A 206 21.28 -13.64 0.14
N GLU A 207 21.16 -14.20 1.37
CA GLU A 207 22.24 -14.96 2.00
C GLU A 207 22.58 -16.24 1.23
N LYS A 208 21.59 -16.89 0.61
CA LYS A 208 21.83 -18.04 -0.26
C LYS A 208 22.65 -17.64 -1.48
N GLN A 209 22.32 -16.51 -2.12
CA GLN A 209 23.09 -15.94 -3.22
C GLN A 209 24.47 -15.44 -2.75
N GLN A 210 24.54 -14.82 -1.57
CA GLN A 210 25.79 -14.35 -0.99
C GLN A 210 26.68 -15.51 -0.53
N ARG A 211 26.10 -16.58 -0.01
CA ARG A 211 26.82 -17.81 0.36
C ARG A 211 27.35 -18.54 -0.88
N GLU A 212 26.59 -18.57 -1.97
CA GLU A 212 27.09 -19.02 -3.27
C GLU A 212 28.22 -18.12 -3.79
N ALA A 213 28.08 -16.80 -3.66
CA ALA A 213 29.13 -15.86 -4.03
C ALA A 213 30.37 -15.98 -3.15
N ILE A 214 30.21 -16.23 -1.83
CA ILE A 214 31.31 -16.46 -0.90
C ILE A 214 32.00 -17.82 -1.20
N LEU A 215 31.23 -18.87 -1.49
CA LEU A 215 31.76 -20.16 -1.88
C LEU A 215 32.50 -20.07 -3.24
N ARG A 216 31.98 -19.30 -4.20
CA ARG A 216 32.70 -18.98 -5.46
C ARG A 216 33.99 -18.19 -5.19
N ARG A 217 33.96 -17.20 -4.26
CA ARG A 217 35.18 -16.49 -3.83
C ARG A 217 36.17 -17.37 -3.11
N GLN A 218 35.70 -18.29 -2.26
CA GLN A 218 36.60 -19.26 -1.61
C GLN A 218 37.19 -20.26 -2.61
N MET A 219 36.42 -20.70 -3.59
CA MET A 219 36.93 -21.51 -4.70
C MET A 219 37.90 -20.72 -5.58
N ALA A 220 37.67 -19.43 -5.83
CA ALA A 220 38.60 -18.56 -6.54
C ALA A 220 39.90 -18.39 -5.77
N LYS A 221 39.83 -18.18 -4.43
CA LYS A 221 40.99 -18.06 -3.58
C LYS A 221 41.82 -19.38 -3.47
N ILE A 222 41.12 -20.50 -3.44
CA ILE A 222 41.76 -21.84 -3.49
C ILE A 222 42.42 -22.09 -4.87
N ARG A 223 41.81 -21.60 -5.97
CA ARG A 223 42.40 -21.65 -7.32
C ARG A 223 43.63 -20.73 -7.41
N GLU A 224 43.61 -19.55 -6.79
CA GLU A 224 44.72 -18.62 -6.70
C GLU A 224 45.90 -19.23 -5.91
N GLU A 225 45.63 -19.93 -4.80
CA GLU A 225 46.64 -20.65 -4.00
C GLU A 225 47.18 -21.91 -4.72
N LEU A 226 46.43 -22.49 -5.65
CA LEU A 226 46.81 -23.64 -6.46
C LEU A 226 47.55 -23.25 -7.75
N GLY A 227 47.70 -21.92 -8.04
CA GLY A 227 48.46 -21.45 -9.20
C GLY A 227 47.73 -21.60 -10.53
N ASP A 228 46.40 -21.80 -10.49
CA ASP A 228 45.52 -21.79 -11.67
C ASP A 228 45.12 -20.34 -11.94
N GLY A 229 45.59 -19.76 -13.03
CA GLY A 229 45.55 -18.33 -13.39
C GLY A 229 44.25 -17.65 -13.04
N GLY A 230 44.34 -16.54 -12.25
CA GLY A 230 43.25 -15.83 -11.66
C GLY A 230 42.19 -15.35 -12.69
N GLU A 231 40.98 -15.83 -12.56
CA GLU A 231 39.80 -15.18 -13.15
C GLU A 231 39.63 -13.78 -12.53
N GLY A 232 39.74 -12.71 -13.33
CA GLY A 232 39.58 -11.31 -12.95
C GLY A 232 40.81 -10.42 -13.15
N GLY A 233 41.82 -10.88 -13.92
CA GLY A 233 42.87 -10.02 -14.44
C GLY A 233 42.35 -9.12 -15.57
N ALA A 234 42.92 -7.93 -15.77
CA ALA A 234 42.57 -7.05 -16.87
C ALA A 234 42.61 -7.76 -18.24
N ASP A 235 43.43 -8.78 -18.36
CA ASP A 235 43.60 -9.57 -19.60
C ASP A 235 42.37 -10.43 -19.91
N ASP A 236 41.69 -10.97 -18.90
CA ASP A 236 40.45 -11.76 -19.09
C ASP A 236 39.32 -10.88 -19.66
N TYR A 237 39.16 -9.69 -19.13
CA TYR A 237 38.19 -8.73 -19.68
C TYR A 237 38.60 -8.21 -21.05
N ARG A 238 39.91 -8.03 -21.33
CA ARG A 238 40.39 -7.64 -22.65
C ARG A 238 40.09 -8.71 -23.72
N ALA A 239 40.21 -9.97 -23.38
CA ALA A 239 39.86 -11.07 -24.29
C ALA A 239 38.38 -11.07 -24.67
N ARG A 240 37.53 -10.52 -23.80
CA ARG A 240 36.07 -10.43 -23.99
C ARG A 240 35.59 -9.10 -24.58
N LEU A 241 36.47 -8.13 -24.84
CA LEU A 241 36.09 -6.81 -25.37
C LEU A 241 35.26 -6.88 -26.66
N ASP A 242 35.52 -7.89 -27.51
CA ASP A 242 34.80 -8.09 -28.77
C ASP A 242 33.35 -8.55 -28.58
N GLU A 243 32.97 -9.03 -27.39
CA GLU A 243 31.58 -9.36 -27.03
C GLU A 243 30.73 -8.09 -26.87
N LEU A 244 31.36 -6.95 -26.60
CA LEU A 244 30.69 -5.67 -26.32
C LEU A 244 30.39 -4.88 -27.62
N PRO A 245 29.31 -4.08 -27.65
CA PRO A 245 29.04 -3.16 -28.74
C PRO A 245 30.19 -2.18 -28.98
N GLU A 246 30.41 -1.80 -30.23
CA GLU A 246 31.50 -0.88 -30.62
C GLU A 246 31.46 0.45 -29.86
N ALA A 247 30.27 0.96 -29.56
CA ALA A 247 30.09 2.19 -28.79
C ALA A 247 30.52 2.06 -27.30
N VAL A 248 30.50 0.87 -26.72
CA VAL A 248 30.84 0.60 -25.32
C VAL A 248 32.32 0.32 -25.10
N ARG A 249 32.98 -0.31 -26.09
CA ARG A 249 34.39 -0.73 -26.04
C ARG A 249 35.38 0.37 -25.59
N PRO A 250 35.28 1.63 -26.08
CA PRO A 250 36.24 2.66 -25.68
C PRO A 250 36.16 3.02 -24.19
N ALA A 251 34.95 3.01 -23.62
CA ALA A 251 34.77 3.27 -22.20
C ALA A 251 35.32 2.15 -21.32
N VAL A 252 35.08 0.90 -21.72
CA VAL A 252 35.61 -0.29 -21.03
C VAL A 252 37.14 -0.36 -21.14
N ALA A 253 37.71 -0.11 -22.32
CA ALA A 253 39.16 -0.08 -22.53
C ALA A 253 39.85 0.94 -21.61
N LYS A 254 39.27 2.12 -21.44
CA LYS A 254 39.76 3.15 -20.54
C LYS A 254 39.76 2.71 -19.06
N GLU A 255 38.72 2.02 -18.62
CA GLU A 255 38.65 1.49 -17.25
C GLU A 255 39.61 0.31 -17.04
N LEU A 256 39.85 -0.52 -18.08
CA LEU A 256 40.87 -1.57 -18.05
C LEU A 256 42.29 -0.99 -17.92
N ASP A 257 42.61 0.08 -18.67
CA ASP A 257 43.89 0.78 -18.52
C ASP A 257 44.06 1.41 -17.14
N LYS A 258 42.96 1.79 -16.49
CA LYS A 258 42.95 2.29 -15.12
C LYS A 258 43.14 1.16 -14.13
N LEU A 259 42.52 -0.02 -14.36
CA LEU A 259 42.67 -1.23 -13.56
C LEU A 259 44.13 -1.66 -13.49
N ASP A 260 44.86 -1.65 -14.62
CA ASP A 260 46.30 -2.02 -14.67
C ASP A 260 47.22 -1.10 -13.88
N ARG A 261 46.81 0.17 -13.74
CA ARG A 261 47.59 1.17 -13.00
C ARG A 261 47.22 1.23 -11.52
N THR A 262 46.13 0.56 -11.13
CA THR A 262 45.59 0.59 -9.76
C THR A 262 46.22 -0.57 -8.94
N SER A 263 46.78 -0.25 -7.79
CA SER A 263 47.32 -1.25 -6.88
C SER A 263 46.30 -2.26 -6.41
N ASP A 264 46.68 -3.53 -6.25
CA ASP A 264 45.80 -4.62 -5.78
C ASP A 264 45.18 -4.37 -4.40
N GLN A 265 45.83 -3.52 -3.58
CA GLN A 265 45.33 -3.15 -2.25
C GLN A 265 44.43 -1.93 -2.24
N SER A 266 44.21 -1.27 -3.41
CA SER A 266 43.36 -0.10 -3.50
C SER A 266 41.89 -0.49 -3.52
N PRO A 267 41.04 0.15 -2.69
CA PRO A 267 39.57 0.00 -2.78
C PRO A 267 39.01 0.33 -4.17
N GLU A 268 39.67 1.22 -4.91
CA GLU A 268 39.30 1.62 -6.26
C GLU A 268 39.33 0.45 -7.25
N ARG A 269 40.28 -0.49 -7.07
CA ARG A 269 40.35 -1.72 -7.86
C ARG A 269 39.05 -2.53 -7.76
N GLY A 270 38.53 -2.70 -6.55
CA GLY A 270 37.28 -3.42 -6.33
C GLY A 270 36.08 -2.75 -7.01
N TRP A 271 36.06 -1.43 -7.06
CA TRP A 271 34.99 -0.69 -7.74
C TRP A 271 35.08 -0.83 -9.27
N ILE A 272 36.30 -0.78 -9.84
CA ILE A 272 36.51 -0.98 -11.26
C ILE A 272 36.10 -2.40 -11.67
N VAL A 273 36.54 -3.42 -10.94
CA VAL A 273 36.17 -4.82 -11.20
C VAL A 273 34.66 -5.02 -11.11
N SER A 274 34.00 -4.54 -10.05
CA SER A 274 32.54 -4.64 -9.92
C SER A 274 31.78 -3.94 -11.06
N TRP A 275 32.32 -2.84 -11.56
CA TRP A 275 31.78 -2.15 -12.71
C TRP A 275 31.96 -2.95 -13.99
N LEU A 276 33.17 -3.51 -14.22
CA LEU A 276 33.46 -4.36 -15.37
C LEU A 276 32.55 -5.60 -15.36
N ASP A 277 32.44 -6.28 -14.21
CA ASP A 277 31.52 -7.41 -14.06
C ASP A 277 30.10 -7.02 -14.48
N THR A 278 29.60 -5.90 -13.98
CA THR A 278 28.25 -5.41 -14.32
C THR A 278 28.11 -5.12 -15.83
N VAL A 279 29.13 -4.51 -16.45
CA VAL A 279 29.09 -4.19 -17.89
C VAL A 279 29.08 -5.48 -18.74
N PHE A 280 29.85 -6.49 -18.35
CA PHE A 280 29.89 -7.78 -19.06
C PHE A 280 28.70 -8.67 -18.77
N ASP A 281 27.98 -8.45 -17.64
CA ASP A 281 26.74 -9.14 -17.32
C ASP A 281 25.55 -8.60 -18.12
N VAL A 282 25.62 -7.35 -18.61
CA VAL A 282 24.57 -6.80 -19.48
C VAL A 282 24.54 -7.57 -20.80
N PRO A 283 23.39 -8.09 -21.21
CA PRO A 283 23.26 -8.94 -22.42
C PRO A 283 23.21 -8.12 -23.70
N TRP A 284 24.21 -7.28 -23.97
CA TRP A 284 24.24 -6.27 -25.05
C TRP A 284 23.81 -6.78 -26.43
N SER A 285 24.26 -7.96 -26.78
CA SER A 285 24.03 -8.56 -28.11
C SER A 285 23.00 -9.67 -28.09
N SER A 286 22.53 -10.07 -26.90
CA SER A 286 21.58 -11.16 -26.73
C SER A 286 20.16 -10.66 -26.95
N ARG A 287 19.44 -11.30 -27.85
CA ARG A 287 18.01 -11.08 -28.08
C ARG A 287 17.31 -12.42 -28.17
N ALA A 288 16.19 -12.55 -27.49
CA ALA A 288 15.32 -13.72 -27.63
C ALA A 288 14.63 -13.70 -28.99
N ASP A 289 14.46 -14.89 -29.58
CA ASP A 289 13.66 -15.07 -30.79
C ASP A 289 12.19 -14.77 -30.50
N GLU A 290 11.60 -13.88 -31.28
CA GLU A 290 10.23 -13.42 -31.07
C GLU A 290 9.25 -14.22 -31.93
N SER A 291 8.20 -14.75 -31.30
CA SER A 291 7.09 -15.40 -31.98
C SER A 291 5.92 -14.45 -32.14
N PHE A 292 5.47 -14.23 -33.38
CA PHE A 292 4.30 -13.41 -33.68
C PHE A 292 3.09 -14.25 -34.11
N ASP A 293 2.95 -15.47 -33.61
CA ASP A 293 1.75 -16.27 -33.85
C ASP A 293 0.62 -15.82 -32.91
N LEU A 294 -0.30 -15.01 -33.46
CA LEU A 294 -1.42 -14.47 -32.71
C LEU A 294 -2.41 -15.55 -32.22
N GLY A 295 -2.52 -16.66 -32.97
CA GLY A 295 -3.35 -17.81 -32.60
C GLY A 295 -2.76 -18.54 -31.39
N ALA A 296 -1.44 -18.80 -31.44
CA ALA A 296 -0.72 -19.39 -30.32
C ALA A 296 -0.74 -18.46 -29.08
N ALA A 297 -0.56 -17.15 -29.30
CA ALA A 297 -0.64 -16.16 -28.20
C ALA A 297 -2.01 -16.16 -27.52
N ARG A 298 -3.11 -16.16 -28.30
CA ARG A 298 -4.46 -16.28 -27.74
C ARG A 298 -4.63 -17.60 -26.98
N GLY A 299 -4.13 -18.71 -27.53
CA GLY A 299 -4.17 -20.01 -26.87
C GLY A 299 -3.45 -20.04 -25.52
N VAL A 300 -2.28 -19.39 -25.41
CA VAL A 300 -1.56 -19.25 -24.13
C VAL A 300 -2.38 -18.44 -23.12
N LEU A 301 -2.94 -17.29 -23.54
CA LEU A 301 -3.76 -16.45 -22.68
C LEU A 301 -5.03 -17.17 -22.22
N ASP A 302 -5.67 -17.98 -23.08
CA ASP A 302 -6.87 -18.73 -22.73
C ASP A 302 -6.58 -19.91 -21.79
N ALA A 303 -5.43 -20.54 -21.94
CA ALA A 303 -5.00 -21.63 -21.05
C ALA A 303 -4.61 -21.14 -19.65
N ASP A 304 -4.06 -19.93 -19.54
CA ASP A 304 -3.56 -19.40 -18.28
C ASP A 304 -4.60 -18.61 -17.48
N HIS A 305 -5.59 -18.04 -18.16
CA HIS A 305 -6.56 -17.11 -17.57
C HIS A 305 -7.99 -17.47 -17.99
N ALA A 306 -8.83 -17.75 -17.02
CA ALA A 306 -10.27 -17.90 -17.24
C ALA A 306 -10.93 -16.53 -17.43
N GLY A 307 -11.85 -16.40 -18.36
CA GLY A 307 -12.51 -15.14 -18.69
C GLY A 307 -11.56 -14.09 -19.27
N LEU A 308 -11.75 -12.82 -18.95
CA LEU A 308 -10.93 -11.68 -19.36
C LEU A 308 -10.87 -11.47 -20.89
N ASP A 309 -11.94 -11.78 -21.60
CA ASP A 309 -11.95 -11.72 -23.06
C ASP A 309 -11.57 -10.35 -23.61
N ASP A 310 -12.11 -9.27 -23.04
CA ASP A 310 -11.78 -7.89 -23.40
C ASP A 310 -10.28 -7.58 -23.20
N VAL A 311 -9.71 -8.03 -22.07
CA VAL A 311 -8.28 -7.83 -21.75
C VAL A 311 -7.40 -8.62 -22.72
N LYS A 312 -7.76 -9.87 -22.99
CA LYS A 312 -7.04 -10.74 -23.93
C LYS A 312 -7.11 -10.20 -25.37
N GLU A 313 -8.27 -9.69 -25.79
CA GLU A 313 -8.45 -9.08 -27.10
C GLU A 313 -7.54 -7.86 -27.27
N ARG A 314 -7.53 -6.94 -26.31
CA ARG A 314 -6.62 -5.77 -26.29
C ARG A 314 -5.14 -6.18 -26.35
N LEU A 315 -4.76 -7.21 -25.60
CA LEU A 315 -3.39 -7.73 -25.65
C LEU A 315 -3.05 -8.28 -27.03
N VAL A 316 -3.96 -9.06 -27.66
CA VAL A 316 -3.77 -9.62 -29.00
C VAL A 316 -3.73 -8.52 -30.06
N GLU A 317 -4.57 -7.47 -29.96
CA GLU A 317 -4.53 -6.29 -30.82
C GLU A 317 -3.15 -5.60 -30.74
N ALA A 318 -2.64 -5.35 -29.54
CA ALA A 318 -1.32 -4.74 -29.33
C ALA A 318 -0.19 -5.61 -29.94
N LEU A 319 -0.27 -6.93 -29.79
CA LEU A 319 0.67 -7.88 -30.40
C LEU A 319 0.56 -7.88 -31.93
N ALA A 320 -0.65 -7.77 -32.49
CA ALA A 320 -0.87 -7.68 -33.93
C ALA A 320 -0.26 -6.42 -34.55
N VAL A 321 -0.42 -5.27 -33.89
CA VAL A 321 0.21 -4.01 -34.29
C VAL A 321 1.73 -4.16 -34.30
N ARG A 322 2.31 -4.74 -33.25
CA ARG A 322 3.75 -4.96 -33.13
C ARG A 322 4.27 -5.91 -34.21
N LYS A 323 3.53 -6.98 -34.51
CA LYS A 323 3.83 -7.90 -35.62
C LYS A 323 3.93 -7.15 -36.96
N LEU A 324 2.90 -6.37 -37.28
CA LEU A 324 2.85 -5.60 -38.53
C LEU A 324 4.01 -4.59 -38.65
N GLN A 325 4.37 -3.96 -37.53
CA GLN A 325 5.49 -3.03 -37.47
C GLN A 325 6.82 -3.73 -37.74
N ALA A 326 7.03 -4.89 -37.10
CA ALA A 326 8.23 -5.73 -37.31
C ALA A 326 8.33 -6.19 -38.74
N GLU A 327 7.24 -6.75 -39.33
CA GLU A 327 7.21 -7.25 -40.71
C GLU A 327 7.42 -6.13 -41.76
N ARG A 328 6.94 -4.92 -41.47
CA ARG A 328 7.04 -3.77 -42.38
C ARG A 328 8.30 -2.92 -42.16
N GLY A 329 9.16 -3.28 -41.24
CA GLY A 329 10.36 -2.53 -40.90
C GLY A 329 10.12 -1.12 -40.36
N VAL A 330 8.91 -0.79 -39.96
CA VAL A 330 8.53 0.54 -39.47
C VAL A 330 9.23 0.83 -38.14
N ALA A 331 9.46 -0.18 -37.33
CA ALA A 331 10.10 -0.06 -36.00
C ALA A 331 11.58 0.32 -36.04
N ARG A 332 12.25 0.22 -37.21
CA ARG A 332 13.70 0.45 -37.34
C ARG A 332 14.10 1.79 -37.96
N GLN A 333 13.15 2.57 -38.46
CA GLN A 333 13.47 3.91 -39.01
C GLN A 333 13.53 4.97 -37.91
N GLY A 334 14.74 5.23 -37.42
CA GLY A 334 15.06 6.38 -36.57
C GLY A 334 15.02 6.17 -35.08
N GLY A 335 15.21 4.93 -34.59
CA GLY A 335 15.27 4.69 -33.12
C GLY A 335 13.94 4.95 -32.37
N ARG A 336 12.86 5.21 -33.10
CA ARG A 336 11.53 5.41 -32.55
C ARG A 336 10.78 4.09 -32.59
N GLY A 337 11.03 3.24 -31.61
CA GLY A 337 10.13 2.12 -31.33
C GLY A 337 8.74 2.67 -31.05
N SER A 338 7.69 2.11 -31.65
CA SER A 338 6.32 2.43 -31.26
C SER A 338 6.00 1.66 -29.98
N GLY A 339 6.70 1.99 -28.91
CA GLY A 339 6.50 1.35 -27.63
C GLY A 339 5.22 1.82 -26.99
N THR A 340 4.09 1.30 -27.43
CA THR A 340 2.84 1.40 -26.65
C THR A 340 3.08 0.64 -25.35
N ILE A 341 3.01 1.34 -24.24
CA ILE A 341 3.10 0.77 -22.90
C ILE A 341 1.71 0.30 -22.52
N LEU A 342 1.56 -0.99 -22.28
CA LEU A 342 0.28 -1.53 -21.80
C LEU A 342 0.19 -1.32 -20.30
N ALA A 343 -0.84 -0.61 -19.82
CA ALA A 343 -1.10 -0.41 -18.41
C ALA A 343 -2.30 -1.26 -17.97
N LEU A 344 -2.04 -2.32 -17.21
CA LEU A 344 -3.06 -3.19 -16.62
C LEU A 344 -3.54 -2.55 -15.30
N VAL A 345 -4.73 -1.98 -15.31
CA VAL A 345 -5.29 -1.25 -14.17
C VAL A 345 -6.48 -2.02 -13.58
N GLY A 346 -6.47 -2.23 -12.27
CA GLY A 346 -7.59 -2.91 -11.59
C GLY A 346 -7.26 -3.32 -10.16
N PRO A 347 -8.24 -3.85 -9.42
CA PRO A 347 -8.06 -4.22 -8.02
C PRO A 347 -6.97 -5.27 -7.83
N PRO A 348 -6.43 -5.41 -6.60
CA PRO A 348 -5.42 -6.42 -6.31
C PRO A 348 -5.99 -7.84 -6.46
N GLY A 349 -5.13 -8.77 -6.92
CA GLY A 349 -5.49 -10.19 -7.01
C GLY A 349 -6.27 -10.58 -8.27
N VAL A 350 -6.36 -9.70 -9.28
CA VAL A 350 -7.03 -10.01 -10.56
C VAL A 350 -6.09 -10.61 -11.61
N GLY A 351 -4.85 -10.94 -11.26
CA GLY A 351 -3.94 -11.63 -12.17
C GLY A 351 -3.11 -10.71 -13.09
N LYS A 352 -2.99 -9.41 -12.77
CA LYS A 352 -2.20 -8.47 -13.59
C LYS A 352 -0.76 -8.96 -13.85
N THR A 353 -0.08 -9.46 -12.82
CA THR A 353 1.30 -9.96 -12.95
C THR A 353 1.37 -11.22 -13.80
N SER A 354 0.47 -12.17 -13.57
CA SER A 354 0.44 -13.42 -14.38
C SER A 354 0.08 -13.18 -15.84
N LEU A 355 -0.74 -12.14 -16.14
CA LEU A 355 -0.99 -11.72 -17.52
C LEU A 355 0.30 -11.29 -18.24
N GLY A 356 1.16 -10.51 -17.57
CA GLY A 356 2.45 -10.11 -18.12
C GLY A 356 3.38 -11.30 -18.38
N GLU A 357 3.43 -12.27 -17.47
CA GLU A 357 4.17 -13.51 -17.65
C GLU A 357 3.63 -14.33 -18.84
N SER A 358 2.32 -14.40 -19.00
CA SER A 358 1.68 -15.11 -20.12
C SER A 358 1.94 -14.41 -21.45
N VAL A 359 1.94 -13.07 -21.49
CA VAL A 359 2.34 -12.31 -22.68
C VAL A 359 3.80 -12.59 -23.06
N ALA A 360 4.70 -12.60 -22.09
CA ALA A 360 6.11 -12.90 -22.32
C ALA A 360 6.29 -14.32 -22.91
N ARG A 361 5.61 -15.30 -22.35
CA ARG A 361 5.62 -16.68 -22.82
C ARG A 361 5.01 -16.81 -24.23
N ALA A 362 3.91 -16.10 -24.49
CA ALA A 362 3.28 -16.08 -25.81
C ALA A 362 4.18 -15.50 -26.90
N LEU A 363 5.03 -14.54 -26.55
CA LEU A 363 6.02 -13.94 -27.43
C LEU A 363 7.33 -14.72 -27.54
N GLY A 364 7.58 -15.71 -26.67
CA GLY A 364 8.87 -16.38 -26.53
C GLY A 364 9.96 -15.49 -25.93
N ARG A 365 9.61 -14.39 -25.26
CA ARG A 365 10.54 -13.45 -24.65
C ARG A 365 10.75 -13.72 -23.17
N PRO A 366 11.95 -13.51 -22.63
CA PRO A 366 12.17 -13.57 -21.19
C PRO A 366 11.34 -12.49 -20.47
N PHE A 367 10.95 -12.81 -19.24
CA PHE A 367 10.17 -11.94 -18.38
C PHE A 367 11.01 -11.48 -17.18
N ALA A 368 10.98 -10.20 -16.86
CA ALA A 368 11.53 -9.69 -15.62
C ALA A 368 10.60 -8.63 -15.01
N ARG A 369 10.67 -8.49 -13.68
CA ARG A 369 9.80 -7.60 -12.92
C ARG A 369 10.60 -6.46 -12.30
N VAL A 370 10.14 -5.23 -12.52
CA VAL A 370 10.66 -4.01 -11.90
C VAL A 370 9.61 -3.52 -10.90
N ALA A 371 9.82 -3.77 -9.62
CA ALA A 371 8.92 -3.27 -8.59
C ALA A 371 9.14 -1.76 -8.39
N LEU A 372 8.09 -0.96 -8.59
CA LEU A 372 8.12 0.50 -8.46
C LEU A 372 7.43 1.00 -7.20
N GLY A 373 6.67 0.14 -6.51
CA GLY A 373 5.98 0.49 -5.27
C GLY A 373 6.95 0.96 -4.19
N GLY A 374 6.75 2.18 -3.69
CA GLY A 374 7.60 2.78 -2.65
C GLY A 374 8.94 3.33 -3.12
N VAL A 375 9.14 3.48 -4.43
CA VAL A 375 10.32 4.18 -4.99
C VAL A 375 10.10 5.69 -4.86
N HIS A 376 11.02 6.36 -4.17
CA HIS A 376 11.02 7.80 -3.94
C HIS A 376 12.30 8.47 -4.45
N ASP A 377 13.35 7.70 -4.74
CA ASP A 377 14.66 8.19 -5.19
C ASP A 377 14.85 7.86 -6.67
N GLU A 378 15.13 8.89 -7.48
CA GLU A 378 15.44 8.75 -8.90
C GLU A 378 16.66 7.82 -9.13
N ALA A 379 17.60 7.77 -8.20
CA ALA A 379 18.77 6.92 -8.28
C ALA A 379 18.42 5.41 -8.25
N GLU A 380 17.24 5.02 -7.77
CA GLU A 380 16.80 3.63 -7.89
C GLU A 380 16.47 3.25 -9.34
N ILE A 381 16.02 4.21 -10.15
CA ILE A 381 15.71 4.03 -11.56
C ILE A 381 16.98 4.12 -12.41
N ARG A 382 17.72 5.22 -12.26
CA ARG A 382 18.90 5.55 -13.06
C ARG A 382 20.20 4.97 -12.55
N GLY A 383 20.23 4.37 -11.36
CA GLY A 383 21.46 3.93 -10.71
C GLY A 383 22.17 5.05 -9.92
N HIS A 384 23.03 4.65 -9.01
CA HIS A 384 23.81 5.56 -8.18
C HIS A 384 25.15 5.85 -8.85
N ARG A 385 25.63 7.09 -8.77
CA ARG A 385 26.97 7.43 -9.29
C ARG A 385 28.05 6.59 -8.57
N ARG A 386 29.01 6.07 -9.32
CA ARG A 386 30.07 5.17 -8.83
C ARG A 386 30.92 5.73 -7.67
N THR A 387 30.89 7.03 -7.48
CA THR A 387 31.66 7.72 -6.42
C THR A 387 31.09 7.50 -5.02
N TYR A 388 29.89 6.95 -4.89
CA TYR A 388 29.26 6.68 -3.60
C TYR A 388 29.54 5.26 -3.13
N VAL A 389 29.83 5.10 -1.83
CA VAL A 389 29.95 3.77 -1.22
C VAL A 389 28.59 3.06 -1.30
N GLY A 390 28.59 1.85 -1.85
CA GLY A 390 27.35 1.09 -2.05
C GLY A 390 26.60 1.43 -3.33
N ALA A 391 27.19 2.18 -4.26
CA ALA A 391 26.62 2.44 -5.57
C ALA A 391 26.22 1.13 -6.28
N ARG A 392 25.07 1.17 -6.95
CA ARG A 392 24.50 0.04 -7.70
C ARG A 392 23.90 0.53 -8.99
N PRO A 393 23.84 -0.33 -10.04
CA PRO A 393 23.09 -0.03 -11.24
C PRO A 393 21.59 0.11 -10.94
N GLY A 394 20.92 0.87 -11.77
CA GLY A 394 19.48 1.08 -11.69
C GLY A 394 18.67 -0.21 -11.83
N ARG A 395 17.39 -0.14 -11.48
CA ARG A 395 16.49 -1.30 -11.53
C ARG A 395 16.34 -1.88 -12.93
N PHE A 396 16.38 -1.04 -13.97
CA PHE A 396 16.27 -1.48 -15.37
C PHE A 396 17.48 -2.26 -15.82
N VAL A 397 18.70 -1.82 -15.50
CA VAL A 397 19.93 -2.57 -15.80
C VAL A 397 19.90 -3.93 -15.15
N ARG A 398 19.53 -3.99 -13.87
CA ARG A 398 19.43 -5.27 -13.14
C ARG A 398 18.38 -6.19 -13.73
N ALA A 399 17.24 -5.65 -14.16
CA ALA A 399 16.19 -6.42 -14.82
C ALA A 399 16.62 -6.97 -16.19
N LEU A 400 17.42 -6.22 -16.95
CA LEU A 400 18.00 -6.71 -18.21
C LEU A 400 19.00 -7.84 -17.98
N ILE A 401 19.87 -7.72 -16.97
CA ILE A 401 20.82 -8.76 -16.57
C ILE A 401 20.05 -10.02 -16.13
N GLU A 402 19.02 -9.88 -15.30
CA GLU A 402 18.18 -10.99 -14.86
C GLU A 402 17.47 -11.68 -16.04
N ALA A 403 16.97 -10.90 -17.00
CA ALA A 403 16.31 -11.41 -18.19
C ALA A 403 17.26 -12.11 -19.17
N GLY A 404 18.54 -11.77 -19.17
CA GLY A 404 19.54 -12.32 -20.09
C GLY A 404 19.35 -11.94 -21.56
N ALA A 405 18.55 -10.93 -21.86
CA ALA A 405 18.28 -10.42 -23.22
C ALA A 405 17.95 -8.94 -23.20
N MET A 406 18.22 -8.25 -24.34
CA MET A 406 17.90 -6.80 -24.50
C MET A 406 16.47 -6.53 -24.97
N ASN A 407 15.70 -7.56 -25.30
CA ASN A 407 14.31 -7.47 -25.73
C ASN A 407 13.33 -8.22 -24.81
N PRO A 408 13.47 -8.14 -23.48
CA PRO A 408 12.55 -8.81 -22.57
C PRO A 408 11.17 -8.14 -22.53
N VAL A 409 10.23 -8.81 -21.88
CA VAL A 409 9.03 -8.17 -21.35
C VAL A 409 9.36 -7.71 -19.93
N LEU A 410 9.37 -6.40 -19.69
CA LEU A 410 9.58 -5.80 -18.37
C LEU A 410 8.25 -5.37 -17.78
N MET A 411 7.90 -5.96 -16.66
CA MET A 411 6.72 -5.57 -15.90
C MET A 411 7.06 -4.51 -14.85
N LEU A 412 6.47 -3.33 -15.00
CA LEU A 412 6.56 -2.22 -14.07
C LEU A 412 5.43 -2.34 -13.04
N ASP A 413 5.74 -2.90 -11.88
CA ASP A 413 4.70 -3.23 -10.90
C ASP A 413 4.45 -2.09 -9.93
N GLU A 414 3.16 -1.82 -9.66
CA GLU A 414 2.67 -0.77 -8.77
C GLU A 414 3.13 0.65 -9.15
N ILE A 415 2.97 1.03 -10.43
CA ILE A 415 3.36 2.36 -10.92
C ILE A 415 2.53 3.50 -10.28
N ASP A 416 1.34 3.20 -9.79
CA ASP A 416 0.46 4.09 -9.03
C ASP A 416 0.99 4.44 -7.64
N LYS A 417 2.04 3.76 -7.17
CA LYS A 417 2.68 3.99 -5.86
C LYS A 417 4.05 4.64 -5.96
N VAL A 418 4.41 5.14 -7.13
CA VAL A 418 5.62 5.94 -7.32
C VAL A 418 5.41 7.30 -6.66
N GLY A 419 6.23 7.58 -5.65
CA GLY A 419 6.18 8.86 -4.92
C GLY A 419 7.21 9.85 -5.44
N SER A 420 6.99 11.15 -5.19
CA SER A 420 8.00 12.18 -5.34
C SER A 420 8.28 12.79 -3.97
N ASP A 421 9.56 13.00 -3.66
CA ASP A 421 9.98 13.71 -2.46
C ASP A 421 11.14 14.67 -2.76
N TRP A 422 11.72 15.27 -1.71
CA TRP A 422 12.86 16.18 -1.85
C TRP A 422 14.14 15.55 -2.43
N ARG A 423 14.20 14.22 -2.56
CA ARG A 423 15.35 13.46 -3.10
C ARG A 423 15.33 13.29 -4.60
N GLY A 424 14.21 13.58 -5.24
CA GLY A 424 14.07 13.49 -6.68
C GLY A 424 12.64 13.18 -7.15
N ASP A 425 12.49 13.12 -8.45
CA ASP A 425 11.24 12.73 -9.09
C ASP A 425 11.46 11.46 -9.94
N PRO A 426 11.21 10.28 -9.38
CA PRO A 426 11.29 9.03 -10.12
C PRO A 426 10.42 9.00 -11.38
N SER A 427 9.32 9.78 -11.41
CA SER A 427 8.44 9.85 -12.58
C SER A 427 9.16 10.45 -13.78
N SER A 428 10.01 11.44 -13.58
CA SER A 428 10.85 12.01 -14.64
C SER A 428 11.84 11.01 -15.22
N ALA A 429 12.47 10.19 -14.37
CA ALA A 429 13.36 9.11 -14.82
C ALA A 429 12.60 8.02 -15.59
N LEU A 430 11.39 7.67 -15.13
CA LEU A 430 10.52 6.72 -15.83
C LEU A 430 10.08 7.26 -17.19
N LEU A 431 9.82 8.55 -17.33
CA LEU A 431 9.50 9.15 -18.62
C LEU A 431 10.62 8.96 -19.64
N GLU A 432 11.89 9.07 -19.25
CA GLU A 432 13.02 8.82 -20.13
C GLU A 432 13.08 7.36 -20.59
N VAL A 433 12.83 6.42 -19.68
CA VAL A 433 12.79 4.97 -19.98
C VAL A 433 11.63 4.62 -20.90
N LEU A 434 10.48 5.23 -20.68
CA LEU A 434 9.22 4.88 -21.32
C LEU A 434 8.94 5.69 -22.60
N ASP A 435 9.63 6.81 -22.81
CA ASP A 435 9.45 7.62 -24.02
C ASP A 435 10.19 6.98 -25.20
N PRO A 436 9.49 6.53 -26.25
CA PRO A 436 10.11 5.96 -27.44
C PRO A 436 11.09 6.92 -28.14
N ALA A 437 10.98 8.23 -27.90
CA ALA A 437 11.91 9.21 -28.46
C ALA A 437 13.25 9.25 -27.72
N GLN A 438 13.33 8.76 -26.47
CA GLN A 438 14.50 8.87 -25.60
C GLN A 438 15.05 7.52 -25.14
N ASN A 439 14.22 6.46 -25.07
CA ASN A 439 14.58 5.18 -24.48
C ASN A 439 15.71 4.42 -25.22
N HIS A 440 16.01 4.80 -26.47
CA HIS A 440 17.14 4.22 -27.24
C HIS A 440 18.52 4.72 -26.75
N THR A 441 18.56 5.76 -25.92
CA THR A 441 19.76 6.36 -25.32
C THR A 441 19.63 6.50 -23.82
N PHE A 442 18.92 5.58 -23.18
CA PHE A 442 18.79 5.60 -21.73
C PHE A 442 20.15 5.44 -21.05
N ARG A 443 20.50 6.37 -20.17
CA ARG A 443 21.80 6.39 -19.51
C ARG A 443 21.69 6.09 -18.02
N ASP A 444 22.21 4.93 -17.64
CA ASP A 444 22.36 4.58 -16.23
C ASP A 444 23.55 5.32 -15.60
N SER A 445 23.34 5.91 -14.41
CA SER A 445 24.35 6.71 -13.72
C SER A 445 25.50 5.89 -13.13
N TYR A 446 25.29 4.58 -12.88
CA TYR A 446 26.33 3.67 -12.43
C TYR A 446 27.18 3.19 -13.59
N LEU A 447 26.55 2.79 -14.69
CA LEU A 447 27.28 2.34 -15.88
C LEU A 447 27.93 3.51 -16.60
N GLU A 448 27.30 4.69 -16.64
CA GLU A 448 27.66 5.85 -17.48
C GLU A 448 27.73 5.50 -18.98
N LEU A 449 26.98 4.47 -19.37
CA LEU A 449 26.85 3.95 -20.73
C LEU A 449 25.42 4.09 -21.22
N ASP A 450 25.24 4.28 -22.49
CA ASP A 450 23.92 4.37 -23.11
C ASP A 450 23.39 2.94 -23.37
N LEU A 451 22.15 2.69 -22.99
CA LEU A 451 21.42 1.44 -23.18
C LEU A 451 20.26 1.66 -24.14
N ASP A 452 20.12 0.81 -25.12
CA ASP A 452 18.97 0.82 -26.02
C ASP A 452 17.83 -0.04 -25.46
N LEU A 453 16.79 0.63 -24.93
CA LEU A 453 15.59 0.00 -24.40
C LEU A 453 14.43 -0.04 -25.42
N SER A 454 14.67 0.32 -26.68
CA SER A 454 13.61 0.42 -27.71
C SER A 454 12.96 -0.92 -28.06
N ASP A 455 13.68 -2.03 -27.88
CA ASP A 455 13.19 -3.39 -28.12
C ASP A 455 12.45 -4.00 -26.92
N VAL A 456 12.51 -3.34 -25.76
CA VAL A 456 11.83 -3.79 -24.52
C VAL A 456 10.31 -3.61 -24.67
N LEU A 457 9.56 -4.63 -24.29
CA LEU A 457 8.10 -4.50 -24.11
C LEU A 457 7.78 -4.15 -22.66
N PHE A 458 7.27 -2.96 -22.45
CA PHE A 458 6.87 -2.51 -21.09
C PHE A 458 5.40 -2.83 -20.85
N ILE A 459 5.12 -3.48 -19.71
CA ILE A 459 3.76 -3.69 -19.21
C ILE A 459 3.72 -3.09 -17.80
N ALA A 460 2.92 -2.07 -17.58
CA ALA A 460 2.73 -1.45 -16.27
C ALA A 460 1.54 -2.09 -15.53
N THR A 461 1.60 -2.15 -14.21
CA THR A 461 0.45 -2.50 -13.37
C THR A 461 0.12 -1.38 -12.41
N ALA A 462 -1.16 -1.12 -12.20
CA ALA A 462 -1.67 -0.18 -11.22
C ALA A 462 -2.94 -0.71 -10.56
N ASN A 463 -3.22 -0.26 -9.34
CA ASN A 463 -4.48 -0.56 -8.69
C ASN A 463 -5.49 0.56 -8.92
N VAL A 464 -5.04 1.81 -8.96
CA VAL A 464 -5.87 3.01 -9.10
C VAL A 464 -5.33 3.85 -10.25
N LEU A 465 -6.18 4.12 -11.25
CA LEU A 465 -5.79 4.88 -12.44
C LEU A 465 -5.39 6.34 -12.12
N ASP A 466 -6.19 7.00 -11.27
CA ASP A 466 -6.01 8.41 -10.92
C ASP A 466 -4.73 8.69 -10.12
N SER A 467 -4.12 7.65 -9.58
CA SER A 467 -2.85 7.76 -8.85
C SER A 467 -1.62 7.67 -9.76
N ILE A 468 -1.80 7.35 -11.05
CA ILE A 468 -0.69 7.35 -12.01
C ILE A 468 -0.39 8.80 -12.41
N PRO A 469 0.88 9.24 -12.36
CA PRO A 469 1.24 10.58 -12.83
C PRO A 469 0.78 10.84 -14.27
N GLY A 470 0.07 11.96 -14.49
CA GLY A 470 -0.52 12.30 -15.79
C GLY A 470 0.43 12.15 -16.99
N PRO A 471 1.68 12.68 -16.95
CA PRO A 471 2.63 12.52 -18.05
C PRO A 471 3.00 11.08 -18.40
N LEU A 472 2.96 10.16 -17.42
CA LEU A 472 3.15 8.73 -17.66
C LEU A 472 1.89 8.12 -18.28
N LEU A 473 0.70 8.49 -17.77
CA LEU A 473 -0.58 8.00 -18.25
C LEU A 473 -0.80 8.33 -19.73
N ASP A 474 -0.41 9.53 -20.18
CA ASP A 474 -0.51 9.97 -21.59
C ASP A 474 0.26 9.08 -22.58
N ARG A 475 1.19 8.25 -22.09
CA ARG A 475 2.00 7.32 -22.90
C ARG A 475 1.54 5.88 -22.81
N MET A 476 0.48 5.63 -22.01
CA MET A 476 0.02 4.27 -21.72
C MET A 476 -1.30 3.97 -22.41
N GLU A 477 -1.39 2.79 -22.96
CA GLU A 477 -2.67 2.19 -23.33
C GLU A 477 -3.26 1.47 -22.12
N VAL A 478 -4.36 2.02 -21.61
CA VAL A 478 -4.97 1.52 -20.38
C VAL A 478 -5.92 0.36 -20.69
N VAL A 479 -5.59 -0.79 -20.12
CA VAL A 479 -6.44 -1.98 -20.12
C VAL A 479 -7.00 -2.16 -18.72
N ARG A 480 -8.31 -1.95 -18.58
CA ARG A 480 -8.98 -2.04 -17.27
C ARG A 480 -9.43 -3.47 -16.98
N HIS A 481 -9.25 -3.86 -15.75
CA HIS A 481 -9.69 -5.14 -15.22
C HIS A 481 -10.52 -4.92 -13.94
N ASP A 482 -11.84 -5.12 -14.04
CA ASP A 482 -12.79 -4.75 -12.98
C ASP A 482 -13.02 -5.82 -11.91
N GLY A 483 -12.39 -6.99 -12.04
CA GLY A 483 -12.56 -8.13 -11.13
C GLY A 483 -13.35 -9.28 -11.78
N TYR A 484 -13.61 -10.31 -10.99
CA TYR A 484 -14.24 -11.54 -11.42
C TYR A 484 -15.65 -11.71 -10.84
N THR A 485 -16.53 -12.33 -11.61
CA THR A 485 -17.80 -12.88 -11.15
C THR A 485 -17.55 -14.08 -10.23
N GLU A 486 -18.58 -14.55 -9.53
CA GLU A 486 -18.47 -15.73 -8.67
C GLU A 486 -18.12 -16.97 -9.46
N ASP A 487 -18.76 -17.17 -10.64
CA ASP A 487 -18.51 -18.32 -11.49
C ASP A 487 -17.09 -18.32 -12.05
N GLU A 488 -16.58 -17.15 -12.47
CA GLU A 488 -15.19 -17.02 -12.87
C GLU A 488 -14.22 -17.31 -11.71
N LYS A 489 -14.53 -16.85 -10.50
CA LYS A 489 -13.72 -17.18 -9.31
C LYS A 489 -13.67 -18.67 -9.03
N VAL A 490 -14.81 -19.35 -9.15
CA VAL A 490 -14.90 -20.81 -8.97
C VAL A 490 -14.10 -21.53 -10.07
N ALA A 491 -14.22 -21.10 -11.33
CA ALA A 491 -13.45 -21.65 -12.43
C ALA A 491 -11.94 -21.45 -12.21
N ILE A 492 -11.52 -20.22 -11.87
CA ILE A 492 -10.11 -19.90 -11.54
C ILE A 492 -9.62 -20.74 -10.35
N ALA A 493 -10.45 -20.88 -9.33
CA ALA A 493 -10.11 -21.67 -8.15
C ALA A 493 -9.87 -23.14 -8.51
N ARG A 494 -10.75 -23.73 -9.33
CA ARG A 494 -10.69 -25.13 -9.75
C ARG A 494 -9.49 -25.37 -10.70
N ASP A 495 -9.36 -24.54 -11.74
CA ASP A 495 -8.49 -24.83 -12.87
C ASP A 495 -7.05 -24.33 -12.65
N HIS A 496 -6.86 -23.28 -11.82
CA HIS A 496 -5.55 -22.65 -11.63
C HIS A 496 -5.06 -22.62 -10.18
N LEU A 497 -5.93 -22.22 -9.20
CA LEU A 497 -5.45 -22.07 -7.82
C LEU A 497 -5.26 -23.40 -7.12
N LEU A 498 -6.23 -24.29 -7.24
CA LEU A 498 -6.22 -25.59 -6.55
C LEU A 498 -5.02 -26.46 -6.98
N PRO A 499 -4.73 -26.67 -8.28
CA PRO A 499 -3.57 -27.44 -8.72
C PRO A 499 -2.26 -26.89 -8.17
N ARG A 500 -2.05 -25.57 -8.29
CA ARG A 500 -0.84 -24.88 -7.78
C ARG A 500 -0.70 -24.98 -6.27
N LEU A 501 -1.81 -24.89 -5.53
CA LEU A 501 -1.78 -25.01 -4.07
C LEU A 501 -1.56 -26.43 -3.60
N LEU A 502 -2.06 -27.45 -4.33
CA LEU A 502 -1.77 -28.86 -4.06
C LEU A 502 -0.27 -29.12 -4.18
N GLU A 503 0.35 -28.69 -5.26
CA GLU A 503 1.80 -28.81 -5.47
C GLU A 503 2.58 -28.13 -4.31
N ARG A 504 2.21 -26.91 -3.94
CA ARG A 504 2.86 -26.17 -2.83
C ARG A 504 2.67 -26.78 -1.46
N THR A 505 1.56 -27.47 -1.22
CA THR A 505 1.27 -28.12 0.07
C THR A 505 1.79 -29.55 0.13
N GLY A 506 2.23 -30.13 -0.99
CA GLY A 506 2.68 -31.50 -1.10
C GLY A 506 1.53 -32.53 -1.00
N VAL A 507 0.29 -32.09 -1.13
CA VAL A 507 -0.91 -32.97 -1.18
C VAL A 507 -1.11 -33.39 -2.63
N ARG A 508 -1.26 -34.68 -2.87
CA ARG A 508 -1.44 -35.20 -4.21
C ARG A 508 -2.89 -35.01 -4.71
N PRO A 509 -3.10 -34.83 -6.02
CA PRO A 509 -4.45 -34.67 -6.57
C PRO A 509 -5.39 -35.89 -6.32
N ASP A 510 -4.83 -37.09 -6.12
CA ASP A 510 -5.57 -38.31 -5.79
C ASP A 510 -5.92 -38.45 -4.31
N GLU A 511 -5.36 -37.60 -3.42
CA GLU A 511 -5.59 -37.63 -1.99
C GLU A 511 -6.73 -36.70 -1.55
N VAL A 512 -7.03 -35.64 -2.32
CA VAL A 512 -8.06 -34.66 -1.97
C VAL A 512 -8.92 -34.27 -3.18
N ALA A 513 -10.21 -34.18 -2.97
CA ALA A 513 -11.16 -33.61 -3.91
C ALA A 513 -11.89 -32.45 -3.25
N VAL A 514 -11.87 -31.27 -3.85
CA VAL A 514 -12.62 -30.10 -3.39
C VAL A 514 -13.78 -29.88 -4.34
N THR A 515 -15.01 -29.96 -3.83
CA THR A 515 -16.19 -29.80 -4.68
C THR A 515 -16.37 -28.36 -5.16
N GLU A 516 -17.05 -28.19 -6.29
CA GLU A 516 -17.39 -26.85 -6.79
C GLU A 516 -18.25 -26.08 -5.79
N GLY A 517 -19.16 -26.77 -5.08
CA GLY A 517 -19.94 -26.20 -3.99
C GLY A 517 -19.07 -25.63 -2.87
N ALA A 518 -18.02 -26.35 -2.46
CA ALA A 518 -17.07 -25.86 -1.46
C ALA A 518 -16.28 -24.65 -1.97
N LEU A 519 -15.84 -24.65 -3.22
CA LEU A 519 -15.15 -23.50 -3.83
C LEU A 519 -16.06 -22.27 -3.89
N ARG A 520 -17.33 -22.46 -4.23
CA ARG A 520 -18.36 -21.40 -4.25
C ARG A 520 -18.61 -20.85 -2.85
N GLU A 521 -18.76 -21.71 -1.85
CA GLU A 521 -18.91 -21.29 -0.46
C GLU A 521 -17.68 -20.52 0.03
N LEU A 522 -16.47 -20.91 -0.36
CA LEU A 522 -15.24 -20.18 -0.05
C LEU A 522 -15.25 -18.79 -0.70
N ALA A 523 -15.67 -18.70 -1.96
CA ALA A 523 -15.70 -17.46 -2.71
C ALA A 523 -16.74 -16.45 -2.17
N THR A 524 -17.91 -16.94 -1.74
CA THR A 524 -19.03 -16.09 -1.31
C THR A 524 -19.07 -15.86 0.19
N GLY A 525 -18.86 -16.92 0.99
CA GLY A 525 -19.01 -16.88 2.44
C GLY A 525 -17.75 -16.44 3.20
N TYR A 526 -16.58 -16.60 2.61
CA TYR A 526 -15.29 -16.37 3.29
C TYR A 526 -14.44 -15.28 2.64
N THR A 527 -14.79 -14.79 1.45
CA THR A 527 -14.11 -13.69 0.76
C THR A 527 -15.08 -12.64 0.25
N ARG A 528 -14.62 -11.39 0.13
CA ARG A 528 -15.42 -10.28 -0.43
C ARG A 528 -14.50 -9.34 -1.22
N GLU A 529 -13.72 -9.92 -2.11
CA GLU A 529 -12.76 -9.22 -2.95
C GLU A 529 -13.19 -9.23 -4.42
N ALA A 530 -12.71 -8.30 -5.22
CA ALA A 530 -12.91 -8.31 -6.67
C ALA A 530 -12.03 -9.37 -7.36
N GLY A 531 -10.83 -9.61 -6.85
CA GLY A 531 -9.90 -10.64 -7.33
C GLY A 531 -10.06 -12.01 -6.67
N VAL A 532 -8.96 -12.77 -6.64
CA VAL A 532 -8.90 -14.13 -6.08
C VAL A 532 -7.78 -14.33 -5.06
N ARG A 533 -7.14 -13.26 -4.58
CA ARG A 533 -6.00 -13.36 -3.66
C ARG A 533 -6.37 -13.90 -2.28
N GLU A 534 -7.49 -13.43 -1.73
CA GLU A 534 -7.97 -13.94 -0.45
C GLU A 534 -8.59 -15.34 -0.62
N LEU A 535 -9.25 -15.60 -1.76
CA LEU A 535 -9.74 -16.94 -2.12
C LEU A 535 -8.60 -17.97 -2.15
N GLU A 536 -7.47 -17.62 -2.79
CA GLU A 536 -6.26 -18.44 -2.78
C GLU A 536 -5.79 -18.72 -1.35
N ARG A 537 -5.78 -17.71 -0.48
CA ARG A 537 -5.41 -17.88 0.94
C ARG A 537 -6.36 -18.81 1.69
N GLN A 538 -7.67 -18.68 1.46
CA GLN A 538 -8.66 -19.54 2.12
C GLN A 538 -8.56 -20.99 1.64
N ILE A 539 -8.42 -21.23 0.33
CA ILE A 539 -8.17 -22.56 -0.22
C ILE A 539 -6.88 -23.14 0.38
N GLY A 540 -5.80 -22.35 0.43
CA GLY A 540 -4.54 -22.79 1.05
C GLY A 540 -4.68 -23.11 2.54
N ARG A 541 -5.57 -22.44 3.28
CA ARG A 541 -5.88 -22.80 4.68
C ARG A 541 -6.61 -24.12 4.79
N VAL A 542 -7.59 -24.36 3.91
CA VAL A 542 -8.30 -25.64 3.83
C VAL A 542 -7.31 -26.76 3.56
N LEU A 543 -6.49 -26.63 2.52
CA LEU A 543 -5.51 -27.66 2.14
C LEU A 543 -4.48 -27.95 3.24
N ARG A 544 -4.00 -26.92 3.96
CA ARG A 544 -3.10 -27.13 5.09
C ARG A 544 -3.74 -27.95 6.23
N LYS A 545 -5.04 -27.77 6.50
CA LYS A 545 -5.74 -28.59 7.50
C LYS A 545 -5.96 -30.02 7.02
N VAL A 546 -6.31 -30.16 5.74
CA VAL A 546 -6.39 -31.50 5.12
C VAL A 546 -5.03 -32.20 5.15
N ALA A 547 -3.93 -31.48 4.88
CA ALA A 547 -2.58 -32.03 4.97
C ALA A 547 -2.22 -32.51 6.40
N VAL A 548 -2.70 -31.82 7.45
CA VAL A 548 -2.53 -32.27 8.84
C VAL A 548 -3.26 -33.59 9.08
N ASP A 549 -4.50 -33.72 8.60
CA ASP A 549 -5.31 -34.93 8.76
C ASP A 549 -4.66 -36.11 7.99
N ILE A 550 -4.14 -35.87 6.78
CA ILE A 550 -3.43 -36.89 6.00
C ILE A 550 -2.13 -37.31 6.70
N ALA A 551 -1.30 -36.35 7.09
CA ALA A 551 -0.03 -36.63 7.74
C ALA A 551 -0.18 -37.29 9.13
N GLY A 552 -1.31 -37.01 9.83
CA GLY A 552 -1.68 -37.61 11.09
C GLY A 552 -2.31 -39.02 10.95
N GLY A 553 -2.58 -39.46 9.72
CA GLY A 553 -3.22 -40.75 9.44
C GLY A 553 -4.70 -40.80 9.85
N SER A 554 -5.34 -39.67 10.09
CA SER A 554 -6.74 -39.56 10.49
C SER A 554 -7.70 -39.39 9.31
N ALA A 555 -7.22 -39.14 8.10
CA ALA A 555 -8.03 -38.95 6.92
C ALA A 555 -8.30 -40.28 6.19
N GLU A 556 -9.54 -40.50 5.81
CA GLU A 556 -9.91 -41.48 4.79
C GLU A 556 -9.61 -40.87 3.41
N LEU A 557 -8.85 -41.60 2.57
CA LEU A 557 -8.43 -41.09 1.24
C LEU A 557 -9.29 -41.71 0.11
N PRO A 558 -9.68 -40.97 -0.91
CA PRO A 558 -9.49 -39.51 -1.06
C PRO A 558 -10.40 -38.72 -0.11
N ARG A 559 -9.83 -37.70 0.54
CA ARG A 559 -10.60 -36.76 1.38
C ARG A 559 -11.43 -35.84 0.51
N THR A 560 -12.73 -35.92 0.51
CA THR A 560 -13.61 -34.97 -0.14
C THR A 560 -13.87 -33.78 0.78
N VAL A 561 -13.69 -32.58 0.30
CA VAL A 561 -14.07 -31.34 0.98
C VAL A 561 -15.31 -30.78 0.28
N ASP A 562 -16.45 -30.81 0.97
CA ASP A 562 -17.71 -30.29 0.47
C ASP A 562 -18.14 -29.05 1.27
N VAL A 563 -19.29 -28.46 0.93
CA VAL A 563 -19.83 -27.22 1.53
C VAL A 563 -19.88 -27.33 3.06
N ASP A 564 -20.36 -28.46 3.59
CA ASP A 564 -20.49 -28.70 5.03
C ASP A 564 -19.14 -28.79 5.75
N ASP A 565 -18.06 -29.13 5.06
CA ASP A 565 -16.70 -29.19 5.61
C ASP A 565 -16.04 -27.82 5.76
N VAL A 566 -16.49 -26.82 5.00
CA VAL A 566 -15.84 -25.50 4.99
C VAL A 566 -15.90 -24.83 6.37
N ARG A 567 -17.06 -24.89 7.02
CA ARG A 567 -17.24 -24.29 8.35
C ARG A 567 -16.42 -24.99 9.45
N PRO A 568 -16.33 -26.29 9.56
CA PRO A 568 -15.41 -26.98 10.48
C PRO A 568 -13.95 -26.64 10.22
N LEU A 569 -13.56 -26.46 8.95
CA LEU A 569 -12.17 -26.16 8.56
C LEU A 569 -11.78 -24.70 8.78
N LEU A 570 -12.66 -23.73 8.51
CA LEU A 570 -12.31 -22.30 8.52
C LEU A 570 -12.97 -21.49 9.65
N GLY A 571 -13.93 -22.09 10.36
CA GLY A 571 -14.73 -21.42 11.38
C GLY A 571 -16.00 -20.77 10.82
N ARG A 572 -16.53 -19.78 11.52
CA ARG A 572 -17.78 -19.13 11.12
C ARG A 572 -17.66 -18.45 9.75
N ARG A 573 -18.75 -18.48 8.98
CA ARG A 573 -18.92 -17.68 7.76
C ARG A 573 -18.68 -16.20 8.08
N ARG A 574 -17.93 -15.51 7.26
CA ARG A 574 -17.53 -14.11 7.48
C ARG A 574 -18.51 -13.12 6.89
N PHE A 575 -19.13 -13.51 5.78
CA PHE A 575 -20.02 -12.66 5.01
C PHE A 575 -21.38 -13.34 4.89
N THR A 576 -22.43 -12.61 5.24
CA THR A 576 -23.84 -13.02 5.15
C THR A 576 -24.59 -11.97 4.34
N ASP A 577 -25.72 -12.36 3.76
CA ASP A 577 -26.57 -11.44 2.99
C ASP A 577 -27.37 -10.56 3.96
N GLU A 578 -26.85 -9.36 4.24
CA GLU A 578 -27.44 -8.43 5.20
C GLU A 578 -28.46 -7.45 4.54
N ALA A 579 -28.54 -7.40 3.21
CA ALA A 579 -29.34 -6.40 2.51
C ALA A 579 -30.83 -6.49 2.87
N ALA A 580 -31.39 -7.68 2.94
CA ALA A 580 -32.81 -7.88 3.22
C ALA A 580 -33.23 -7.49 4.65
N GLU A 581 -32.36 -7.68 5.64
CA GLU A 581 -32.65 -7.31 7.02
C GLU A 581 -32.56 -5.81 7.26
N ARG A 582 -31.61 -5.13 6.62
CA ARG A 582 -31.34 -3.69 6.85
C ARG A 582 -32.39 -2.79 6.24
N THR A 583 -32.91 -3.10 5.05
CA THR A 583 -33.89 -2.26 4.34
C THR A 583 -35.36 -2.48 4.74
N SER A 584 -35.62 -3.38 5.69
CA SER A 584 -36.97 -3.61 6.21
C SER A 584 -37.55 -2.41 6.98
N VAL A 585 -36.73 -1.45 7.33
CA VAL A 585 -37.11 -0.24 8.09
C VAL A 585 -37.03 0.98 7.17
N ALA A 586 -38.05 1.84 7.23
CA ALA A 586 -38.03 3.11 6.49
C ALA A 586 -36.83 3.98 6.91
N GLY A 587 -36.21 4.63 5.94
CA GLY A 587 -35.03 5.44 6.14
C GLY A 587 -33.69 4.73 5.80
N VAL A 588 -33.72 3.51 5.32
CA VAL A 588 -32.51 2.78 4.89
C VAL A 588 -32.57 2.50 3.40
N ALA A 589 -31.52 2.89 2.66
CA ALA A 589 -31.42 2.65 1.23
C ALA A 589 -30.08 1.98 0.88
N THR A 590 -30.12 1.13 -0.17
CA THR A 590 -28.96 0.39 -0.66
C THR A 590 -28.30 1.12 -1.82
N GLY A 591 -27.10 1.62 -1.63
CA GLY A 591 -26.28 2.27 -2.64
C GLY A 591 -25.17 1.37 -3.18
N LEU A 592 -24.62 1.76 -4.32
CA LEU A 592 -23.50 1.08 -4.97
C LEU A 592 -22.30 2.02 -5.06
N ALA A 593 -21.14 1.55 -4.60
CA ALA A 593 -19.90 2.31 -4.58
C ALA A 593 -18.77 1.57 -5.30
N VAL A 594 -17.72 2.30 -5.64
CA VAL A 594 -16.43 1.73 -6.08
C VAL A 594 -15.39 2.12 -5.05
N THR A 595 -14.61 1.15 -4.62
CA THR A 595 -13.50 1.31 -3.70
C THR A 595 -12.20 0.89 -4.37
N GLY A 596 -11.05 1.14 -3.74
CA GLY A 596 -9.76 0.62 -4.23
C GLY A 596 -9.69 -0.92 -4.33
N LEU A 597 -10.66 -1.64 -3.75
CA LEU A 597 -10.78 -3.10 -3.82
C LEU A 597 -11.81 -3.57 -4.86
N GLY A 598 -12.46 -2.66 -5.56
CA GLY A 598 -13.51 -2.93 -6.54
C GLY A 598 -14.88 -2.38 -6.12
N GLY A 599 -15.95 -2.84 -6.79
CA GLY A 599 -17.31 -2.44 -6.44
C GLY A 599 -17.76 -3.03 -5.09
N ASP A 600 -18.53 -2.25 -4.33
CA ASP A 600 -19.12 -2.65 -3.05
C ASP A 600 -20.54 -2.10 -2.89
N VAL A 601 -21.32 -2.71 -1.97
CA VAL A 601 -22.63 -2.25 -1.57
C VAL A 601 -22.50 -1.45 -0.28
N LEU A 602 -23.10 -0.28 -0.27
CA LEU A 602 -23.17 0.57 0.92
C LEU A 602 -24.61 0.82 1.33
N PHE A 603 -24.84 0.94 2.63
CA PHE A 603 -26.13 1.33 3.17
C PHE A 603 -26.08 2.80 3.57
N VAL A 604 -27.16 3.51 3.28
CA VAL A 604 -27.41 4.87 3.77
C VAL A 604 -28.58 4.80 4.74
N GLU A 605 -28.33 5.11 6.00
CA GLU A 605 -29.31 5.08 7.06
C GLU A 605 -29.67 6.52 7.45
N ALA A 606 -30.95 6.84 7.44
CA ALA A 606 -31.46 8.13 7.85
C ALA A 606 -32.42 7.99 9.02
N THR A 607 -32.31 8.88 10.01
CA THR A 607 -33.23 8.97 11.12
C THR A 607 -33.59 10.43 11.43
N ALA A 608 -34.78 10.67 11.94
CA ALA A 608 -35.22 12.00 12.35
C ALA A 608 -35.36 12.07 13.87
N MET A 609 -34.84 13.14 14.44
CA MET A 609 -34.89 13.40 15.88
C MET A 609 -35.45 14.79 16.15
N ASP A 610 -36.01 15.00 17.34
CA ASP A 610 -36.47 16.30 17.76
C ASP A 610 -35.29 17.22 18.02
N GLY A 611 -35.43 18.48 17.65
CA GLY A 611 -34.38 19.50 17.79
C GLY A 611 -34.46 20.56 16.68
N GLU A 612 -33.52 21.51 16.68
CA GLU A 612 -33.45 22.51 15.61
C GLU A 612 -33.27 21.84 14.25
N PRO A 613 -33.98 22.29 13.19
CA PRO A 613 -33.86 21.76 11.85
C PRO A 613 -32.41 21.76 11.37
N GLY A 614 -31.91 20.62 10.93
CA GLY A 614 -30.53 20.49 10.50
C GLY A 614 -30.23 19.14 9.89
N LEU A 615 -29.01 18.99 9.34
CA LEU A 615 -28.46 17.72 8.86
C LEU A 615 -27.22 17.39 9.68
N THR A 616 -27.21 16.17 10.21
CA THR A 616 -26.02 15.59 10.84
C THR A 616 -25.52 14.46 9.95
N LEU A 617 -24.23 14.45 9.65
CA LEU A 617 -23.60 13.45 8.77
C LEU A 617 -22.53 12.67 9.53
N THR A 618 -22.57 11.36 9.46
CA THR A 618 -21.56 10.48 10.04
C THR A 618 -21.21 9.32 9.10
N GLY A 619 -20.03 8.69 9.28
CA GLY A 619 -19.58 7.57 8.46
C GLY A 619 -18.28 7.83 7.70
N GLN A 620 -17.46 8.81 8.14
CA GLN A 620 -16.21 9.24 7.49
C GLN A 620 -16.43 9.67 6.03
N LEU A 621 -17.41 10.56 5.82
CA LEU A 621 -17.74 11.08 4.52
C LEU A 621 -16.73 12.17 4.11
N GLY A 622 -16.22 12.08 2.89
CA GLY A 622 -15.46 13.14 2.25
C GLY A 622 -16.33 14.34 1.88
N ASP A 623 -15.71 15.40 1.38
CA ASP A 623 -16.41 16.66 1.19
C ASP A 623 -17.45 16.62 0.04
N VAL A 624 -17.14 15.88 -1.05
CA VAL A 624 -18.08 15.68 -2.16
C VAL A 624 -19.33 14.91 -1.71
N MET A 625 -19.15 13.91 -0.88
CA MET A 625 -20.26 13.11 -0.37
C MET A 625 -21.11 13.89 0.65
N LYS A 626 -20.51 14.78 1.44
CA LYS A 626 -21.25 15.72 2.33
C LYS A 626 -22.08 16.71 1.52
N GLU A 627 -21.49 17.29 0.46
CA GLU A 627 -22.21 18.17 -0.46
C GLU A 627 -23.39 17.45 -1.11
N SER A 628 -23.20 16.20 -1.55
CA SER A 628 -24.26 15.36 -2.11
C SER A 628 -25.42 15.15 -1.15
N ALA A 629 -25.15 15.00 0.16
CA ALA A 629 -26.17 14.87 1.20
C ALA A 629 -26.97 16.18 1.41
N GLU A 630 -26.29 17.33 1.36
CA GLU A 630 -26.95 18.64 1.45
C GLU A 630 -27.80 18.94 0.21
N ILE A 631 -27.34 18.53 -0.98
CA ILE A 631 -28.14 18.64 -2.23
C ILE A 631 -29.39 17.76 -2.13
N ALA A 632 -29.23 16.50 -1.69
CA ALA A 632 -30.35 15.58 -1.50
C ALA A 632 -31.40 16.15 -0.54
N ARG A 633 -30.97 16.68 0.61
CA ARG A 633 -31.84 17.32 1.59
C ARG A 633 -32.56 18.56 1.00
N SER A 634 -31.84 19.42 0.29
CA SER A 634 -32.35 20.61 -0.33
C SER A 634 -33.39 20.28 -1.38
N PHE A 635 -33.17 19.25 -2.21
CA PHE A 635 -34.10 18.74 -3.17
C PHE A 635 -35.39 18.24 -2.49
N VAL A 636 -35.28 17.36 -1.50
CA VAL A 636 -36.44 16.81 -0.76
C VAL A 636 -37.27 17.96 -0.14
N ARG A 637 -36.57 18.93 0.45
CA ARG A 637 -37.25 20.07 1.08
C ARG A 637 -38.01 20.96 0.08
N SER A 638 -37.39 21.22 -1.07
CA SER A 638 -38.00 22.07 -2.10
C SER A 638 -39.17 21.42 -2.88
N HIS A 639 -39.20 20.06 -2.89
CA HIS A 639 -40.19 19.27 -3.62
C HIS A 639 -41.09 18.42 -2.71
N ALA A 640 -41.17 18.75 -1.41
CA ALA A 640 -41.86 17.95 -0.39
C ALA A 640 -43.30 17.58 -0.79
N GLY A 641 -44.05 18.52 -1.34
CA GLY A 641 -45.44 18.28 -1.80
C GLY A 641 -45.54 17.23 -2.90
N ASP A 642 -44.62 17.29 -3.90
CA ASP A 642 -44.62 16.35 -5.02
C ASP A 642 -44.17 14.96 -4.59
N LEU A 643 -43.34 14.88 -3.52
CA LEU A 643 -42.81 13.66 -2.96
C LEU A 643 -43.72 13.03 -1.90
N GLY A 644 -44.83 13.62 -1.57
CA GLY A 644 -45.75 13.16 -0.52
C GLY A 644 -45.13 13.24 0.90
N VAL A 645 -44.19 14.17 1.09
CA VAL A 645 -43.55 14.42 2.37
C VAL A 645 -44.35 15.45 3.15
N ASP A 646 -44.69 15.13 4.41
CA ASP A 646 -45.33 16.08 5.30
C ASP A 646 -44.36 17.23 5.65
N PRO A 647 -44.72 18.50 5.36
CA PRO A 647 -43.88 19.65 5.69
C PRO A 647 -43.45 19.72 7.16
N SER A 648 -44.28 19.25 8.08
CA SER A 648 -43.95 19.24 9.52
C SER A 648 -42.78 18.30 9.83
N SER A 649 -42.60 17.25 9.07
CA SER A 649 -41.47 16.30 9.22
C SER A 649 -40.11 16.93 8.87
N LEU A 650 -40.11 17.99 8.06
CA LEU A 650 -38.93 18.74 7.65
C LEU A 650 -38.39 19.71 8.73
N GLU A 651 -39.19 19.98 9.73
CA GLU A 651 -38.84 20.81 10.90
C GLU A 651 -37.93 20.03 11.92
N ARG A 652 -37.76 18.73 11.71
CA ARG A 652 -36.93 17.87 12.56
C ARG A 652 -35.49 17.90 12.12
N ARG A 653 -34.57 17.57 13.05
CA ARG A 653 -33.18 17.31 12.72
C ARG A 653 -33.06 15.92 12.09
N VAL A 654 -32.42 15.83 10.95
CA VAL A 654 -32.16 14.56 10.27
C VAL A 654 -30.70 14.17 10.48
N HIS A 655 -30.48 12.91 10.82
CA HIS A 655 -29.14 12.33 10.87
C HIS A 655 -29.02 11.27 9.79
N VAL A 656 -28.05 11.45 8.90
CA VAL A 656 -27.67 10.46 7.89
C VAL A 656 -26.37 9.81 8.29
N HIS A 657 -26.39 8.51 8.35
CA HIS A 657 -25.22 7.67 8.67
C HIS A 657 -24.94 6.71 7.53
N VAL A 658 -23.65 6.59 7.17
CA VAL A 658 -23.20 5.57 6.23
C VAL A 658 -22.28 4.59 7.01
N PRO A 659 -22.78 3.38 7.36
CA PRO A 659 -22.03 2.39 8.11
C PRO A 659 -20.68 2.01 7.48
N ALA A 660 -19.88 1.21 8.21
CA ALA A 660 -18.47 0.90 7.90
C ALA A 660 -17.54 2.10 8.12
N GLY A 661 -17.59 2.68 9.33
CA GLY A 661 -16.85 3.88 9.74
C GLY A 661 -15.32 3.78 9.71
N ALA A 662 -14.74 2.60 9.47
CA ALA A 662 -13.29 2.43 9.33
C ALA A 662 -12.76 2.78 7.91
N VAL A 663 -13.66 2.97 6.94
CA VAL A 663 -13.28 3.25 5.53
C VAL A 663 -13.78 4.63 5.14
N PRO A 664 -12.89 5.57 4.76
CA PRO A 664 -13.29 6.85 4.19
C PRO A 664 -14.11 6.66 2.90
N LYS A 665 -15.16 7.45 2.75
CA LYS A 665 -16.07 7.39 1.60
C LYS A 665 -16.22 8.77 0.99
N ASP A 666 -16.05 8.89 -0.32
CA ASP A 666 -16.25 10.12 -1.03
C ASP A 666 -16.81 9.88 -2.44
N GLY A 667 -17.47 10.88 -2.99
CA GLY A 667 -18.00 10.87 -4.34
C GLY A 667 -19.47 11.27 -4.46
N PRO A 668 -19.89 11.78 -5.63
CA PRO A 668 -21.24 12.30 -5.84
C PRO A 668 -22.27 11.19 -6.10
N SER A 669 -21.85 9.97 -6.43
CA SER A 669 -22.72 8.88 -6.91
C SER A 669 -23.69 8.30 -5.87
N ALA A 670 -23.60 8.72 -4.61
CA ALA A 670 -24.53 8.37 -3.54
C ALA A 670 -25.76 9.30 -3.46
N GLY A 671 -25.85 10.33 -4.30
CA GLY A 671 -26.91 11.32 -4.26
C GLY A 671 -28.32 10.73 -4.36
N VAL A 672 -28.55 9.81 -5.31
CA VAL A 672 -29.85 9.11 -5.43
C VAL A 672 -30.16 8.27 -4.19
N THR A 673 -29.15 7.59 -3.62
CA THR A 673 -29.32 6.75 -2.44
C THR A 673 -29.68 7.59 -1.22
N MET A 674 -29.01 8.71 -1.02
CA MET A 674 -29.28 9.65 0.07
C MET A 674 -30.66 10.27 -0.04
N THR A 675 -31.05 10.67 -1.26
CA THR A 675 -32.40 11.19 -1.53
C THR A 675 -33.46 10.14 -1.24
N THR A 676 -33.25 8.91 -1.68
CA THR A 676 -34.18 7.79 -1.43
C THR A 676 -34.30 7.46 0.05
N ALA A 677 -33.19 7.43 0.80
CA ALA A 677 -33.22 7.21 2.25
C ALA A 677 -33.99 8.31 2.99
N LEU A 678 -33.79 9.58 2.59
CA LEU A 678 -34.52 10.71 3.15
C LEU A 678 -36.04 10.66 2.85
N VAL A 679 -36.42 10.39 1.60
CA VAL A 679 -37.84 10.28 1.22
C VAL A 679 -38.47 9.06 1.90
N SER A 680 -37.80 7.93 1.93
CA SER A 680 -38.21 6.73 2.66
C SER A 680 -38.51 7.01 4.14
N LEU A 681 -37.59 7.70 4.84
CA LEU A 681 -37.77 8.11 6.22
C LEU A 681 -38.98 9.01 6.41
N LEU A 682 -39.09 10.06 5.59
CA LEU A 682 -40.09 11.13 5.76
C LEU A 682 -41.48 10.71 5.32
N THR A 683 -41.60 9.71 4.44
CA THR A 683 -42.89 9.14 3.99
C THR A 683 -43.25 7.85 4.75
N GLY A 684 -42.33 7.28 5.55
CA GLY A 684 -42.56 6.01 6.24
C GLY A 684 -42.58 4.79 5.31
N ARG A 685 -42.17 4.93 4.04
CA ARG A 685 -42.17 3.84 3.05
C ARG A 685 -40.79 3.15 3.03
N PRO A 686 -40.68 1.85 3.34
CA PRO A 686 -39.44 1.12 3.25
C PRO A 686 -38.89 1.10 1.80
N VAL A 687 -37.57 0.94 1.67
CA VAL A 687 -36.93 0.69 0.38
C VAL A 687 -36.94 -0.81 0.10
N ARG A 688 -37.21 -1.18 -1.13
CA ARG A 688 -37.22 -2.59 -1.57
C ARG A 688 -35.82 -3.18 -1.40
N SER A 689 -35.76 -4.34 -0.73
CA SER A 689 -34.48 -5.00 -0.39
C SER A 689 -33.72 -5.55 -1.60
N THR A 690 -34.40 -5.72 -2.72
CA THR A 690 -33.85 -6.24 -3.98
C THR A 690 -33.19 -5.16 -4.85
N VAL A 691 -33.37 -3.87 -4.51
CA VAL A 691 -32.97 -2.74 -5.35
C VAL A 691 -31.68 -2.10 -4.82
N GLY A 692 -30.66 -2.09 -5.67
CA GLY A 692 -29.46 -1.26 -5.50
C GLY A 692 -29.54 -0.01 -6.39
N MET A 693 -28.94 1.09 -5.97
CA MET A 693 -29.01 2.33 -6.75
C MET A 693 -27.70 3.10 -6.73
N THR A 694 -27.46 3.85 -7.80
CA THR A 694 -26.34 4.78 -7.89
C THR A 694 -26.67 5.91 -8.86
N GLY A 695 -26.18 7.11 -8.59
CA GLY A 695 -26.39 8.29 -9.42
C GLY A 695 -26.15 9.56 -8.64
N GLU A 696 -25.69 10.59 -9.32
CA GLU A 696 -25.60 11.94 -8.79
C GLU A 696 -26.94 12.65 -8.96
N VAL A 697 -27.36 13.45 -7.97
CA VAL A 697 -28.61 14.20 -8.00
C VAL A 697 -28.35 15.70 -8.03
N THR A 698 -29.02 16.42 -8.90
CA THR A 698 -28.98 17.87 -8.89
C THR A 698 -30.11 18.47 -8.03
N LEU A 699 -30.02 19.76 -7.69
CA LEU A 699 -31.09 20.49 -6.98
C LEU A 699 -32.45 20.49 -7.72
N GLN A 700 -32.44 20.16 -9.02
CA GLN A 700 -33.65 20.06 -9.88
C GLN A 700 -34.19 18.61 -9.93
N GLY A 701 -33.52 17.65 -9.25
CA GLY A 701 -33.87 16.23 -9.27
C GLY A 701 -33.39 15.47 -10.51
N LYS A 702 -32.53 16.05 -11.34
CA LYS A 702 -31.96 15.32 -12.47
C LYS A 702 -30.91 14.32 -11.97
N VAL A 703 -30.92 13.14 -12.58
CA VAL A 703 -29.93 12.08 -12.32
C VAL A 703 -28.82 12.17 -13.36
N LEU A 704 -27.59 12.43 -12.88
CA LEU A 704 -26.42 12.61 -13.71
C LEU A 704 -25.61 11.30 -13.82
N PRO A 705 -24.85 11.10 -14.91
CA PRO A 705 -24.05 9.92 -15.13
C PRO A 705 -22.91 9.80 -14.12
N ILE A 706 -22.51 8.56 -13.86
CA ILE A 706 -21.47 8.19 -12.89
C ILE A 706 -20.46 7.23 -13.51
N GLY A 707 -19.32 7.08 -12.87
CA GLY A 707 -18.30 6.11 -13.27
C GLY A 707 -18.44 4.75 -12.58
N GLY A 708 -17.78 3.73 -13.16
CA GLY A 708 -17.65 2.40 -12.57
C GLY A 708 -18.92 1.57 -12.55
N VAL A 709 -19.77 1.71 -13.58
CA VAL A 709 -21.05 0.98 -13.68
C VAL A 709 -20.84 -0.52 -13.62
N LYS A 710 -19.94 -1.09 -14.43
CA LYS A 710 -19.62 -2.52 -14.43
C LYS A 710 -19.28 -3.02 -13.01
N GLN A 711 -18.38 -2.34 -12.32
CA GLN A 711 -17.94 -2.71 -10.96
C GLN A 711 -19.11 -2.66 -9.95
N LYS A 712 -19.97 -1.64 -10.05
CA LYS A 712 -21.15 -1.45 -9.20
C LYS A 712 -22.19 -2.53 -9.44
N VAL A 713 -22.44 -2.87 -10.70
CA VAL A 713 -23.40 -3.94 -11.07
C VAL A 713 -22.90 -5.31 -10.59
N LEU A 714 -21.60 -5.60 -10.77
CA LEU A 714 -21.01 -6.83 -10.25
C LEU A 714 -21.10 -6.91 -8.71
N ALA A 715 -20.95 -5.78 -8.02
CA ALA A 715 -21.15 -5.73 -6.58
C ALA A 715 -22.59 -5.96 -6.15
N ALA A 716 -23.55 -5.37 -6.87
CA ALA A 716 -24.98 -5.58 -6.64
C ALA A 716 -25.35 -7.05 -6.81
N HIS A 717 -24.90 -7.69 -7.89
CA HIS A 717 -25.12 -9.12 -8.16
C HIS A 717 -24.55 -10.00 -7.06
N ARG A 718 -23.31 -9.75 -6.64
CA ARG A 718 -22.64 -10.48 -5.52
C ARG A 718 -23.35 -10.30 -4.18
N ALA A 719 -24.03 -9.19 -3.98
CA ALA A 719 -24.81 -8.92 -2.77
C ALA A 719 -26.25 -9.48 -2.84
N GLY A 720 -26.58 -10.26 -3.87
CA GLY A 720 -27.89 -10.86 -4.04
C GLY A 720 -28.98 -9.88 -4.49
N LEU A 721 -28.63 -8.67 -4.91
CA LEU A 721 -29.59 -7.71 -5.46
C LEU A 721 -29.98 -8.15 -6.87
N THR A 722 -31.27 -8.04 -7.18
CA THR A 722 -31.84 -8.45 -8.49
C THR A 722 -32.21 -7.27 -9.39
N GLU A 723 -32.22 -6.07 -8.83
CA GLU A 723 -32.59 -4.85 -9.54
C GLU A 723 -31.56 -3.75 -9.28
N VAL A 724 -31.20 -3.00 -10.32
CA VAL A 724 -30.30 -1.86 -10.21
C VAL A 724 -30.89 -0.64 -10.89
N VAL A 725 -30.94 0.49 -10.17
CA VAL A 725 -31.27 1.78 -10.73
C VAL A 725 -30.01 2.54 -11.10
N LEU A 726 -29.91 2.95 -12.37
CA LEU A 726 -28.77 3.63 -12.97
C LEU A 726 -29.20 4.93 -13.67
N PRO A 727 -28.31 5.91 -13.81
CA PRO A 727 -28.58 7.07 -14.66
C PRO A 727 -28.82 6.65 -16.11
N ALA A 728 -29.82 7.21 -16.77
CA ALA A 728 -30.16 6.87 -18.16
C ALA A 728 -28.99 7.07 -19.13
N ARG A 729 -28.08 8.01 -18.85
CA ARG A 729 -26.88 8.25 -19.66
C ARG A 729 -25.81 7.20 -19.53
N ASN A 730 -25.92 6.29 -18.56
CA ASN A 730 -25.04 5.15 -18.38
C ASN A 730 -25.57 3.88 -19.07
N GLU A 731 -26.60 3.96 -19.93
CA GLU A 731 -27.13 2.80 -20.67
C GLU A 731 -26.04 2.07 -21.45
N GLY A 732 -25.18 2.81 -22.17
CA GLY A 732 -24.07 2.23 -22.94
C GLY A 732 -23.03 1.50 -22.10
N ASP A 733 -22.86 1.86 -20.81
CA ASP A 733 -21.91 1.19 -19.91
C ASP A 733 -22.37 -0.23 -19.52
N LEU A 734 -23.64 -0.58 -19.77
CA LEU A 734 -24.17 -1.92 -19.56
C LEU A 734 -23.63 -2.93 -20.56
N ASP A 735 -23.12 -2.49 -21.71
CA ASP A 735 -22.49 -3.37 -22.68
C ASP A 735 -21.18 -4.00 -22.13
N ASP A 736 -20.53 -3.30 -21.20
CA ASP A 736 -19.34 -3.79 -20.51
C ASP A 736 -19.64 -4.83 -19.41
N VAL A 737 -20.92 -4.98 -19.02
CA VAL A 737 -21.35 -5.95 -18.00
C VAL A 737 -21.43 -7.35 -18.60
N PRO A 738 -20.85 -8.39 -17.98
CA PRO A 738 -20.94 -9.77 -18.47
C PRO A 738 -22.38 -10.20 -18.75
N ALA A 739 -22.60 -10.87 -19.88
CA ALA A 739 -23.95 -11.25 -20.35
C ALA A 739 -24.73 -12.03 -19.30
N ALA A 740 -24.10 -12.97 -18.59
CA ALA A 740 -24.73 -13.75 -17.53
C ALA A 740 -25.29 -12.90 -16.39
N VAL A 741 -24.55 -11.85 -15.99
CA VAL A 741 -24.99 -10.91 -14.95
C VAL A 741 -26.11 -10.01 -15.49
N ARG A 742 -25.97 -9.57 -16.73
CA ARG A 742 -26.97 -8.71 -17.39
C ARG A 742 -28.32 -9.42 -17.57
N GLU A 743 -28.30 -10.71 -17.85
CA GLU A 743 -29.51 -11.54 -17.97
C GLU A 743 -30.15 -11.88 -16.60
N ALA A 744 -29.33 -11.93 -15.54
CA ALA A 744 -29.79 -12.24 -14.19
C ALA A 744 -30.37 -11.04 -13.44
N MET A 745 -30.20 -9.82 -13.94
CA MET A 745 -30.59 -8.59 -13.25
C MET A 745 -31.53 -7.72 -14.09
N THR A 746 -32.35 -6.94 -13.41
CA THR A 746 -33.22 -5.92 -14.04
C THR A 746 -32.61 -4.53 -13.86
N PHE A 747 -32.46 -3.80 -14.96
CA PHE A 747 -31.90 -2.44 -14.96
C PHE A 747 -32.97 -1.41 -15.19
N HIS A 748 -33.04 -0.43 -14.29
CA HIS A 748 -33.95 0.71 -14.36
C HIS A 748 -33.17 1.97 -14.68
N LEU A 749 -33.38 2.54 -15.86
CA LEU A 749 -32.68 3.73 -16.33
C LEU A 749 -33.46 4.98 -15.93
N ALA A 750 -32.88 5.82 -15.07
CA ALA A 750 -33.50 7.00 -14.53
C ALA A 750 -32.82 8.29 -15.00
N SER A 751 -33.59 9.26 -15.46
CA SER A 751 -33.15 10.62 -15.78
C SER A 751 -33.59 11.65 -14.73
N ASP A 752 -34.54 11.27 -13.86
CA ASP A 752 -35.07 12.08 -12.78
C ASP A 752 -35.20 11.21 -11.51
N VAL A 753 -34.94 11.78 -10.35
CA VAL A 753 -34.95 11.07 -9.08
C VAL A 753 -36.32 10.50 -8.71
N ARG A 754 -37.39 11.07 -9.21
CA ARG A 754 -38.78 10.55 -9.03
C ARG A 754 -38.89 9.14 -9.60
N GLN A 755 -38.30 8.89 -10.79
CA GLN A 755 -38.23 7.54 -11.37
C GLN A 755 -37.48 6.55 -10.49
N VAL A 756 -36.42 7.03 -9.82
CA VAL A 756 -35.68 6.21 -8.82
C VAL A 756 -36.60 5.84 -7.66
N LEU A 757 -37.34 6.81 -7.12
CA LEU A 757 -38.23 6.62 -5.98
C LEU A 757 -39.39 5.68 -6.30
N ASP A 758 -39.96 5.77 -7.54
CA ASP A 758 -41.05 4.90 -8.01
C ASP A 758 -40.62 3.43 -8.06
N VAL A 759 -39.35 3.15 -8.39
CA VAL A 759 -38.78 1.80 -8.44
C VAL A 759 -38.36 1.33 -7.05
N ALA A 760 -37.71 2.21 -6.29
CA ALA A 760 -37.00 1.82 -5.07
C ALA A 760 -37.91 1.72 -3.83
N LEU A 761 -39.01 2.50 -3.75
CA LEU A 761 -39.83 2.52 -2.56
C LEU A 761 -40.98 1.51 -2.65
N GLU A 762 -41.28 0.82 -1.55
CA GLU A 762 -42.49 0.02 -1.44
C GLU A 762 -43.73 0.86 -1.70
N PRO A 763 -44.84 0.29 -2.28
CA PRO A 763 -46.12 1.02 -2.44
C PRO A 763 -46.56 1.67 -1.14
N ALA A 764 -47.21 2.79 -1.22
CA ALA A 764 -47.85 3.40 -0.05
C ALA A 764 -48.94 2.43 0.48
N ALA A 765 -48.90 2.16 1.79
CA ALA A 765 -49.81 1.25 2.46
C ALA A 765 -51.25 1.84 2.49
#